data_62fda41807225411a374d8a6b094bcd3
#
_entry.id   62fda41807225411a374d8a6b094bcd3
#
_cell.length_a   1.000
_cell.length_b   1.000
_cell.length_c   1.000
_cell.angle_alpha   90.00
_cell.angle_beta   90.00
_cell.angle_gamma   90.00
#
_symmetry.space_group_name_H-M   'P 1'
#
loop_
_entity.id
_entity.type
_entity.pdbx_description
1 polymer ?
#
loop_
_entity_poly.entity_id
_entity_poly.type
_entity_poly.pdbx_seq_one_letter_code
_entity_poly.pdbx_strand_id
1 'polypeptide(L)'
;MSYLNLRLYQRNTQCLHIRKHRLAGFFVRLFVACAFAAQAPLSSAELYFNPRFLADDPQAVADLSRFENGQELPPGTYRVDIYLNNGYMATRDVTFNTGDSEQGIVPCLTRAQLASMGLNTASVAGMNLLADDACVPLTTMVQDATAHLDVGQQRLNLTIPQAFMSNRARGYIPPELWDPGINAGLLNYNFSGNSVQNRIGGNSHYAYLNLQSGLNIGAWRLRDNTTWSYNRSDRSSGSKNKWQHINTWLERDIIPLRSRLTLGDGYTQGDIFDGINFRGAQLASDDNMLPDSQRGFAPVIHGIARGTAQVTIKQNGYDIYNSTVPPGPFTINDIYAAGNSGDLQVTIKEADGSTQIFTVPYSSVPLLQREGHTRYSITAGEYRSGNAQQEKPRFFQSTLLHGLPAGWTIYGGTQLADRYRAFNFGIGKNMGALGALSVDMTQANSTLPDDSQHDGQSVRFLYNKSLNESGTNIQLVGYRYSTSGYFNFADTTYSRMNGYNIETQDGVIQVKPKFTDYYNLAYNKRGKLQLTVTQQLGRTSTLYLSGSHQTYWGTSNVDEQFQAGLNTAFEDINWTLSYSLTKNAWQKGRDQMLALNVNIPFSHWLRSDSKSQWRHASASYSMSHDLNGRMTNLAGVYGTLLEDNNLSYSVQTGYAGGGDGNSGSTGYATLNYRGGYGNANIGYSHSDDIKQLYYGVSGGVLAHANGVTLGQPLNDTVVLVKVPGAKDAKVENQTGVRTDWRGYAVLPYATEYRENRVALDTNTLADNVDLDNAVANVVPTRGAIVRAEFKARVGIKLLMTLTHNNKPLPFGAMVTSESSQSSGIVADNGQVYLSGMPLAGKVQVKWGEEENAHCVANYQLPPESQQQLLTQLSAECR
;
A
#
# COMPACT_ATOMS: atom_id res chain seq x y z
N MET A 1 -46.50 -29.48 11.83
CA MET A 1 -47.26 -29.50 10.58
C MET A 1 -46.20 -29.37 9.47
N SER A 2 -45.45 -30.38 9.08
CA SER A 2 -45.74 -31.73 8.55
C SER A 2 -46.56 -31.73 7.24
N TYR A 3 -45.89 -32.16 6.21
CA TYR A 3 -46.43 -32.60 4.92
C TYR A 3 -46.97 -31.51 3.96
N LEU A 4 -46.09 -31.08 3.04
CA LEU A 4 -46.41 -30.90 1.61
C LEU A 4 -45.14 -30.36 0.90
N ASN A 5 -44.35 -31.25 0.30
CA ASN A 5 -43.52 -30.99 -0.87
C ASN A 5 -42.55 -32.15 -1.11
N LEU A 6 -43.14 -33.32 -1.42
CA LEU A 6 -42.42 -34.50 -1.90
C LEU A 6 -43.26 -35.18 -2.97
N ARG A 7 -43.57 -34.50 -4.07
CA ARG A 7 -44.22 -35.10 -5.25
C ARG A 7 -43.99 -34.30 -6.53
N LEU A 8 -42.76 -33.99 -6.87
CA LEU A 8 -42.43 -33.44 -8.22
C LEU A 8 -41.01 -33.84 -8.74
N TYR A 9 -40.47 -34.93 -8.26
CA TYR A 9 -39.15 -35.43 -8.75
C TYR A 9 -39.13 -36.89 -9.18
N GLN A 10 -40.29 -37.45 -9.58
CA GLN A 10 -40.37 -38.84 -10.08
C GLN A 10 -41.21 -39.03 -11.36
N ARG A 11 -41.00 -38.13 -12.35
CA ARG A 11 -41.62 -38.33 -13.68
C ARG A 11 -40.75 -37.89 -14.86
N ASN A 12 -39.45 -38.07 -14.82
CA ASN A 12 -38.60 -37.83 -16.01
C ASN A 12 -37.45 -38.81 -16.21
N THR A 13 -37.56 -40.05 -15.76
CA THR A 13 -36.52 -41.07 -15.95
C THR A 13 -37.01 -42.31 -16.72
N GLN A 14 -38.03 -42.19 -17.59
CA GLN A 14 -38.44 -43.33 -18.44
C GLN A 14 -38.57 -43.01 -19.92
N CYS A 15 -37.86 -42.05 -20.48
CA CYS A 15 -37.86 -41.78 -21.93
C CYS A 15 -36.45 -41.63 -22.54
N LEU A 16 -35.45 -42.36 -22.06
CA LEU A 16 -34.09 -42.28 -22.62
C LEU A 16 -33.41 -43.63 -22.89
N HIS A 17 -34.18 -44.63 -23.30
CA HIS A 17 -33.61 -45.95 -23.60
C HIS A 17 -33.95 -46.55 -24.98
N ILE A 18 -34.56 -45.82 -25.92
CA ILE A 18 -34.77 -46.33 -27.30
C ILE A 18 -34.33 -45.28 -28.34
N ARG A 19 -33.04 -44.95 -28.41
CA ARG A 19 -32.46 -44.26 -29.60
C ARG A 19 -30.92 -44.29 -29.61
N LYS A 20 -30.28 -45.36 -29.16
CA LYS A 20 -28.82 -45.52 -29.24
C LYS A 20 -28.24 -46.16 -30.52
N HIS A 21 -29.05 -46.55 -31.48
CA HIS A 21 -28.58 -47.27 -32.68
C HIS A 21 -28.70 -46.49 -34.02
N ARG A 22 -29.20 -45.25 -34.05
CA ARG A 22 -29.21 -44.46 -35.29
C ARG A 22 -28.32 -43.20 -35.28
N LEU A 23 -27.70 -42.87 -34.19
CA LEU A 23 -26.76 -41.69 -34.10
C LEU A 23 -25.29 -42.03 -34.42
N ALA A 24 -24.87 -43.29 -34.35
CA ALA A 24 -23.50 -43.68 -34.66
C ALA A 24 -23.15 -43.56 -36.16
N GLY A 25 -24.14 -43.75 -37.05
CA GLY A 25 -23.96 -43.61 -38.49
C GLY A 25 -23.92 -42.17 -39.02
N PHE A 26 -24.47 -41.23 -38.27
CA PHE A 26 -24.48 -39.83 -38.66
C PHE A 26 -23.18 -39.09 -38.25
N PHE A 27 -22.62 -39.44 -37.08
CA PHE A 27 -21.35 -38.88 -36.63
C PHE A 27 -20.15 -39.36 -37.45
N VAL A 28 -20.12 -40.59 -37.93
CA VAL A 28 -19.03 -41.11 -38.81
C VAL A 28 -19.06 -40.42 -40.17
N ARG A 29 -20.24 -40.14 -40.75
CA ARG A 29 -20.34 -39.37 -42.01
C ARG A 29 -20.06 -37.88 -41.86
N LEU A 30 -20.32 -37.28 -40.70
CA LEU A 30 -19.98 -35.90 -40.41
C LEU A 30 -18.45 -35.74 -40.16
N PHE A 31 -17.82 -36.74 -39.52
CA PHE A 31 -16.37 -36.73 -39.29
C PHE A 31 -15.55 -36.93 -40.59
N VAL A 32 -16.01 -37.71 -41.52
CA VAL A 32 -15.37 -37.90 -42.84
C VAL A 32 -15.57 -36.65 -43.71
N ALA A 33 -16.73 -35.98 -43.65
CA ALA A 33 -16.93 -34.69 -44.32
C ALA A 33 -16.11 -33.53 -43.75
N CYS A 34 -15.90 -33.50 -42.43
CA CYS A 34 -15.02 -32.53 -41.78
C CYS A 34 -13.52 -32.78 -42.04
N ALA A 35 -13.12 -34.07 -42.25
CA ALA A 35 -11.72 -34.39 -42.55
C ALA A 35 -11.32 -34.03 -44.00
N PHE A 36 -12.28 -33.94 -44.94
CA PHE A 36 -12.00 -33.44 -46.29
C PHE A 36 -12.12 -31.91 -46.43
N ALA A 37 -12.76 -31.21 -45.50
CA ALA A 37 -12.79 -29.73 -45.45
C ALA A 37 -11.53 -29.12 -44.80
N ALA A 38 -10.67 -29.90 -44.17
CA ALA A 38 -9.46 -29.44 -43.50
C ALA A 38 -8.19 -29.42 -44.39
N GLN A 39 -8.31 -29.62 -45.69
CA GLN A 39 -7.25 -29.50 -46.68
C GLN A 39 -7.52 -28.40 -47.70
N ALA A 40 -8.16 -27.31 -47.29
CA ALA A 40 -8.02 -26.07 -48.05
C ALA A 40 -6.61 -25.55 -47.83
N PRO A 41 -5.80 -25.29 -48.85
CA PRO A 41 -4.55 -24.59 -48.66
C PRO A 41 -4.93 -23.22 -48.04
N LEU A 42 -4.24 -22.85 -46.96
CA LEU A 42 -4.21 -21.48 -46.48
C LEU A 42 -3.61 -20.64 -47.60
N SER A 43 -4.43 -20.15 -48.55
CA SER A 43 -4.00 -19.08 -49.42
C SER A 43 -3.82 -17.87 -48.50
N SER A 44 -2.59 -17.47 -48.19
CA SER A 44 -2.30 -16.14 -47.72
C SER A 44 -2.87 -15.19 -48.80
N ALA A 45 -3.94 -14.51 -48.45
CA ALA A 45 -4.40 -13.41 -49.28
C ALA A 45 -3.31 -12.35 -49.18
N GLU A 46 -2.60 -12.07 -50.28
CA GLU A 46 -1.74 -10.90 -50.38
C GLU A 46 -2.60 -9.67 -50.08
N LEU A 47 -2.21 -8.92 -49.04
CA LEU A 47 -2.85 -7.66 -48.69
C LEU A 47 -2.58 -6.69 -49.83
N TYR A 48 -3.55 -6.44 -50.66
CA TYR A 48 -3.46 -5.46 -51.74
C TYR A 48 -4.25 -4.20 -51.36
N PHE A 49 -3.56 -3.10 -51.18
CA PHE A 49 -4.17 -1.76 -50.97
C PHE A 49 -4.50 -1.13 -52.31
N ASN A 50 -5.75 -1.29 -52.76
CA ASN A 50 -6.18 -0.64 -54.01
C ASN A 50 -6.27 0.88 -53.81
N PRO A 51 -5.40 1.68 -54.47
CA PRO A 51 -5.37 3.14 -54.33
C PRO A 51 -6.70 3.82 -54.59
N ARG A 52 -7.57 3.23 -55.41
CA ARG A 52 -8.91 3.78 -55.72
C ARG A 52 -9.89 3.76 -54.57
N PHE A 53 -9.64 2.94 -53.56
CA PHE A 53 -10.44 2.90 -52.30
C PHE A 53 -9.85 3.76 -51.19
N LEU A 54 -8.63 4.27 -51.37
CA LEU A 54 -7.92 5.07 -50.38
C LEU A 54 -7.97 6.57 -50.69
N ALA A 55 -8.13 6.95 -51.95
CA ALA A 55 -8.34 8.34 -52.36
C ALA A 55 -9.07 8.40 -53.71
N ASP A 56 -9.80 9.49 -53.96
CA ASP A 56 -10.49 9.72 -55.25
C ASP A 56 -9.52 9.80 -56.46
N ASP A 57 -8.29 10.24 -56.20
CA ASP A 57 -7.17 10.22 -57.17
C ASP A 57 -6.16 9.13 -56.76
N PRO A 58 -6.00 8.04 -57.54
CA PRO A 58 -5.05 6.97 -57.25
C PRO A 58 -3.57 7.41 -57.16
N GLN A 59 -3.23 8.56 -57.81
CA GLN A 59 -1.88 9.13 -57.71
C GLN A 59 -1.67 9.98 -56.45
N ALA A 60 -2.71 10.23 -55.69
CA ALA A 60 -2.67 10.94 -54.45
C ALA A 60 -2.42 10.02 -53.20
N VAL A 61 -2.01 8.78 -53.39
CA VAL A 61 -1.67 7.85 -52.32
C VAL A 61 -0.15 7.66 -52.28
N ALA A 62 0.46 7.75 -51.14
CA ALA A 62 1.88 7.44 -50.92
C ALA A 62 2.16 5.95 -51.26
N ASP A 63 3.42 5.60 -51.51
CA ASP A 63 3.83 4.23 -51.78
C ASP A 63 3.54 3.34 -50.58
N LEU A 64 2.52 2.48 -50.74
CA LEU A 64 2.08 1.51 -49.69
C LEU A 64 2.57 0.09 -49.98
N SER A 65 3.46 -0.13 -50.96
CA SER A 65 3.98 -1.46 -51.31
C SER A 65 4.61 -2.21 -50.13
N ARG A 66 5.12 -1.48 -49.14
CA ARG A 66 5.67 -2.05 -47.89
C ARG A 66 4.60 -2.76 -47.08
N PHE A 67 3.40 -2.21 -47.01
CA PHE A 67 2.28 -2.80 -46.26
C PHE A 67 1.67 -4.00 -46.99
N GLU A 68 1.77 -4.02 -48.35
CA GLU A 68 1.34 -5.17 -49.16
C GLU A 68 2.23 -6.40 -48.94
N ASN A 69 3.52 -6.18 -48.67
CA ASN A 69 4.51 -7.22 -48.34
C ASN A 69 4.54 -7.61 -46.85
N GLY A 70 3.57 -7.21 -46.04
CA GLY A 70 3.48 -7.54 -44.63
C GLY A 70 4.47 -6.80 -43.72
N GLN A 71 5.17 -5.79 -44.25
CA GLN A 71 5.99 -4.89 -43.45
C GLN A 71 5.10 -3.77 -42.91
N GLU A 72 4.48 -3.99 -41.78
CA GLU A 72 3.57 -3.02 -41.17
C GLU A 72 4.28 -1.73 -40.67
N LEU A 73 5.61 -1.80 -40.42
CA LEU A 73 6.41 -0.66 -39.97
C LEU A 73 7.82 -0.63 -40.59
N PRO A 74 8.42 0.56 -40.82
CA PRO A 74 9.83 0.66 -41.18
C PRO A 74 10.73 0.26 -40.00
N PRO A 75 11.98 -0.18 -40.25
CA PRO A 75 12.97 -0.37 -39.17
C PRO A 75 13.13 0.93 -38.38
N GLY A 76 13.22 0.78 -37.04
CA GLY A 76 13.29 1.95 -36.17
C GLY A 76 13.06 1.55 -34.69
N THR A 77 13.06 2.54 -33.82
CA THR A 77 12.79 2.34 -32.40
C THR A 77 11.35 2.73 -32.09
N TYR A 78 10.58 1.79 -31.59
CA TYR A 78 9.17 1.94 -31.25
C TYR A 78 8.94 1.61 -29.78
N ARG A 79 8.05 2.35 -29.17
CA ARG A 79 7.60 2.08 -27.82
C ARG A 79 6.50 1.03 -27.87
N VAL A 80 6.76 -0.13 -27.25
CA VAL A 80 5.86 -1.29 -27.31
C VAL A 80 5.65 -1.91 -25.94
N ASP A 81 4.47 -2.49 -25.75
CA ASP A 81 4.16 -3.35 -24.62
C ASP A 81 4.67 -4.77 -24.92
N ILE A 82 5.64 -5.23 -24.14
CA ILE A 82 6.20 -6.56 -24.29
C ILE A 82 5.38 -7.55 -23.48
N TYR A 83 4.88 -8.59 -24.15
CA TYR A 83 4.20 -9.72 -23.56
C TYR A 83 5.02 -10.99 -23.78
N LEU A 84 5.26 -11.76 -22.72
CA LEU A 84 5.93 -13.05 -22.77
C LEU A 84 4.97 -14.14 -22.33
N ASN A 85 4.72 -15.12 -23.21
CA ASN A 85 3.78 -16.21 -22.97
C ASN A 85 2.40 -15.70 -22.48
N ASN A 86 1.89 -14.65 -23.13
CA ASN A 86 0.66 -13.90 -22.79
C ASN A 86 0.67 -13.12 -21.48
N GLY A 87 1.79 -13.08 -20.74
CA GLY A 87 1.97 -12.24 -19.56
C GLY A 87 2.61 -10.91 -19.93
N TYR A 88 2.03 -9.77 -19.48
CA TYR A 88 2.66 -8.46 -19.62
C TYR A 88 3.97 -8.42 -18.83
N MET A 89 5.03 -7.92 -19.46
CA MET A 89 6.35 -7.84 -18.87
C MET A 89 6.81 -6.40 -18.65
N ALA A 90 6.73 -5.55 -19.66
CA ALA A 90 7.17 -4.15 -19.57
C ALA A 90 6.73 -3.37 -20.80
N THR A 91 6.56 -2.05 -20.67
CA THR A 91 6.48 -1.10 -21.77
C THR A 91 7.83 -0.42 -21.93
N ARG A 92 8.47 -0.55 -23.08
CA ARG A 92 9.77 0.06 -23.35
C ARG A 92 9.99 0.34 -24.84
N ASP A 93 10.99 1.16 -25.10
CA ASP A 93 11.46 1.41 -26.46
C ASP A 93 12.27 0.19 -26.93
N VAL A 94 11.87 -0.40 -28.05
CA VAL A 94 12.52 -1.55 -28.70
C VAL A 94 12.90 -1.15 -30.11
N THR A 95 14.17 -1.40 -30.48
CA THR A 95 14.64 -1.20 -31.84
C THR A 95 14.29 -2.43 -32.67
N PHE A 96 13.69 -2.20 -33.83
CA PHE A 96 13.37 -3.23 -34.79
C PHE A 96 14.30 -3.07 -36.01
N ASN A 97 15.01 -4.13 -36.35
CA ASN A 97 15.92 -4.20 -37.48
C ASN A 97 15.24 -4.93 -38.64
N THR A 98 15.73 -4.73 -39.85
CA THR A 98 15.30 -5.50 -41.03
C THR A 98 15.69 -6.97 -40.83
N GLY A 99 14.72 -7.86 -40.84
CA GLY A 99 14.93 -9.31 -40.87
C GLY A 99 15.20 -9.84 -42.28
N ASP A 100 15.45 -11.15 -42.39
CA ASP A 100 15.50 -11.83 -43.65
C ASP A 100 14.12 -11.67 -44.37
N SER A 101 14.14 -11.76 -45.72
CA SER A 101 13.02 -11.36 -46.61
C SER A 101 11.64 -11.99 -46.30
N GLU A 102 11.58 -13.01 -45.49
CA GLU A 102 10.32 -13.65 -45.06
C GLU A 102 9.85 -13.22 -43.63
N GLN A 103 10.67 -12.52 -42.83
CA GLN A 103 10.38 -12.18 -41.43
C GLN A 103 10.04 -10.71 -41.20
N GLY A 104 10.13 -9.85 -42.22
CA GLY A 104 9.83 -8.42 -42.05
C GLY A 104 10.80 -7.70 -41.12
N ILE A 105 10.30 -7.13 -40.01
CA ILE A 105 11.12 -6.51 -38.97
C ILE A 105 11.27 -7.43 -37.77
N VAL A 106 12.47 -7.48 -37.19
CA VAL A 106 12.80 -8.30 -35.99
C VAL A 106 13.18 -7.42 -34.84
N PRO A 107 12.66 -7.69 -33.62
CA PRO A 107 13.02 -6.93 -32.44
C PRO A 107 14.44 -7.20 -31.99
N CYS A 108 15.19 -6.17 -31.71
CA CYS A 108 16.49 -6.23 -31.07
C CYS A 108 16.29 -6.28 -29.54
N LEU A 109 16.28 -7.47 -28.98
CA LEU A 109 16.23 -7.70 -27.56
C LEU A 109 17.61 -8.18 -27.08
N THR A 110 18.17 -7.52 -26.07
CA THR A 110 19.49 -7.88 -25.54
C THR A 110 19.42 -9.11 -24.65
N ARG A 111 20.56 -9.79 -24.47
CA ARG A 111 20.69 -10.93 -23.54
C ARG A 111 20.24 -10.56 -22.12
N ALA A 112 20.65 -9.40 -21.63
CA ALA A 112 20.26 -8.90 -20.31
C ALA A 112 18.73 -8.68 -20.22
N GLN A 113 18.11 -8.14 -21.28
CA GLN A 113 16.67 -7.94 -21.33
C GLN A 113 15.92 -9.28 -21.30
N LEU A 114 16.32 -10.27 -22.12
CA LEU A 114 15.71 -11.59 -22.14
C LEU A 114 15.90 -12.34 -20.82
N ALA A 115 17.09 -12.26 -20.21
CA ALA A 115 17.34 -12.79 -18.88
C ALA A 115 16.45 -12.13 -17.81
N SER A 116 16.26 -10.79 -17.87
CA SER A 116 15.37 -10.07 -16.96
C SER A 116 13.92 -10.49 -17.11
N MET A 117 13.49 -10.86 -18.32
CA MET A 117 12.16 -11.39 -18.60
C MET A 117 11.97 -12.87 -18.21
N GLY A 118 13.04 -13.56 -17.83
CA GLY A 118 12.97 -14.94 -17.31
C GLY A 118 13.55 -16.01 -18.22
N LEU A 119 14.20 -15.65 -19.31
CA LEU A 119 14.94 -16.63 -20.12
C LEU A 119 16.11 -17.19 -19.31
N ASN A 120 16.22 -18.52 -19.25
CA ASN A 120 17.38 -19.17 -18.67
C ASN A 120 18.51 -19.21 -19.71
N THR A 121 19.36 -18.17 -19.69
CA THR A 121 20.46 -18.03 -20.65
C THR A 121 21.46 -19.19 -20.63
N ALA A 122 21.57 -19.91 -19.52
CA ALA A 122 22.42 -21.10 -19.40
C ALA A 122 21.85 -22.32 -20.12
N SER A 123 20.54 -22.38 -20.35
CA SER A 123 19.89 -23.49 -21.07
C SER A 123 19.91 -23.32 -22.60
N VAL A 124 20.31 -22.14 -23.10
CA VAL A 124 20.34 -21.83 -24.54
C VAL A 124 21.79 -21.92 -25.04
N ALA A 125 22.05 -22.82 -25.97
CA ALA A 125 23.38 -23.03 -26.53
C ALA A 125 23.91 -21.75 -27.21
N GLY A 126 25.13 -21.34 -26.89
CA GLY A 126 25.79 -20.17 -27.47
C GLY A 126 25.37 -18.83 -26.86
N MET A 127 24.33 -18.76 -26.04
CA MET A 127 23.82 -17.51 -25.45
C MET A 127 24.86 -16.81 -24.55
N ASN A 128 25.67 -17.58 -23.84
CA ASN A 128 26.70 -17.04 -22.94
C ASN A 128 27.91 -16.44 -23.70
N LEU A 129 28.03 -16.67 -24.99
CA LEU A 129 29.09 -16.09 -25.84
C LEU A 129 28.73 -14.69 -26.34
N LEU A 130 27.46 -14.29 -26.24
CA LEU A 130 26.98 -12.96 -26.63
C LEU A 130 27.26 -11.94 -25.51
N ALA A 131 27.64 -10.74 -25.89
CA ALA A 131 27.73 -9.62 -24.96
C ALA A 131 26.34 -9.28 -24.37
N ASP A 132 26.28 -8.69 -23.19
CA ASP A 132 25.02 -8.38 -22.48
C ASP A 132 24.14 -7.40 -23.25
N ASP A 133 24.73 -6.52 -24.07
CA ASP A 133 24.11 -5.49 -24.88
C ASP A 133 23.88 -5.91 -26.35
N ALA A 134 24.33 -7.10 -26.75
CA ALA A 134 24.13 -7.59 -28.10
C ALA A 134 22.66 -8.00 -28.34
N CYS A 135 22.15 -7.67 -29.54
CA CYS A 135 20.84 -8.16 -29.99
C CYS A 135 20.84 -9.68 -30.14
N VAL A 136 19.91 -10.34 -29.48
CA VAL A 136 19.77 -11.80 -29.53
C VAL A 136 18.79 -12.17 -30.64
N PRO A 137 19.20 -13.00 -31.63
CA PRO A 137 18.28 -13.55 -32.61
C PRO A 137 17.43 -14.66 -31.96
N LEU A 138 16.39 -14.26 -31.20
CA LEU A 138 15.63 -15.15 -30.35
C LEU A 138 15.04 -16.37 -31.06
N THR A 139 14.45 -16.17 -32.21
CA THR A 139 13.77 -17.20 -33.01
C THR A 139 14.72 -18.25 -33.61
N THR A 140 16.01 -17.90 -33.77
CA THR A 140 17.01 -18.83 -34.28
C THR A 140 17.77 -19.53 -33.17
N MET A 141 17.97 -18.89 -32.03
CA MET A 141 18.73 -19.46 -30.90
C MET A 141 17.86 -20.29 -29.97
N VAL A 142 16.58 -20.01 -29.86
CA VAL A 142 15.65 -20.73 -28.99
C VAL A 142 14.64 -21.45 -29.86
N GLN A 143 14.70 -22.78 -29.89
CA GLN A 143 13.81 -23.60 -30.69
C GLN A 143 12.34 -23.33 -30.29
N ASP A 144 11.45 -23.20 -31.27
CA ASP A 144 10.01 -22.92 -31.12
C ASP A 144 9.69 -21.57 -30.42
N ALA A 145 10.65 -20.67 -30.29
CA ALA A 145 10.38 -19.31 -29.85
C ALA A 145 9.82 -18.47 -31.01
N THR A 146 8.88 -17.58 -30.69
CA THR A 146 8.31 -16.64 -31.65
C THR A 146 8.36 -15.20 -31.12
N ALA A 147 8.48 -14.23 -32.04
CA ALA A 147 8.39 -12.83 -31.75
C ALA A 147 7.47 -12.18 -32.80
N HIS A 148 6.35 -11.65 -32.38
CA HIS A 148 5.36 -11.02 -33.25
C HIS A 148 4.94 -9.65 -32.72
N LEU A 149 5.08 -8.63 -33.57
CA LEU A 149 4.63 -7.27 -33.29
C LEU A 149 3.21 -7.06 -33.80
N ASP A 150 2.26 -6.81 -32.90
CA ASP A 150 0.94 -6.29 -33.23
C ASP A 150 1.03 -4.77 -33.24
N VAL A 151 1.03 -4.20 -34.42
CA VAL A 151 1.18 -2.76 -34.63
C VAL A 151 -0.06 -1.99 -34.16
N GLY A 152 -1.24 -2.56 -34.36
CA GLY A 152 -2.52 -1.93 -33.99
C GLY A 152 -2.64 -1.73 -32.46
N GLN A 153 -2.04 -2.65 -31.70
CA GLN A 153 -2.01 -2.59 -30.24
C GLN A 153 -0.67 -2.09 -29.68
N GLN A 154 0.33 -1.81 -30.53
CA GLN A 154 1.71 -1.50 -30.12
C GLN A 154 2.28 -2.59 -29.17
N ARG A 155 2.00 -3.85 -29.46
CA ARG A 155 2.27 -4.96 -28.58
C ARG A 155 3.24 -5.97 -29.22
N LEU A 156 4.40 -6.18 -28.56
CA LEU A 156 5.35 -7.22 -28.93
C LEU A 156 5.03 -8.51 -28.15
N ASN A 157 4.54 -9.53 -28.84
CA ASN A 157 4.26 -10.84 -28.28
C ASN A 157 5.46 -11.76 -28.47
N LEU A 158 6.03 -12.21 -27.40
CA LEU A 158 7.11 -13.17 -27.33
C LEU A 158 6.56 -14.51 -26.81
N THR A 159 6.84 -15.60 -27.51
CA THR A 159 6.56 -16.95 -26.99
C THR A 159 7.87 -17.68 -26.83
N ILE A 160 8.15 -18.17 -25.62
CA ILE A 160 9.33 -18.95 -25.30
C ILE A 160 8.90 -20.25 -24.60
N PRO A 161 9.32 -21.43 -25.09
CA PRO A 161 8.97 -22.69 -24.44
C PRO A 161 9.43 -22.74 -22.99
N GLN A 162 8.62 -23.36 -22.12
CA GLN A 162 8.87 -23.42 -20.68
C GLN A 162 10.21 -24.09 -20.31
N ALA A 163 10.72 -24.98 -21.16
CA ALA A 163 12.02 -25.63 -20.98
C ALA A 163 13.21 -24.65 -20.94
N PHE A 164 13.05 -23.48 -21.60
CA PHE A 164 14.05 -22.42 -21.63
C PHE A 164 13.76 -21.29 -20.64
N MET A 165 12.68 -21.40 -19.88
CA MET A 165 12.31 -20.39 -18.87
C MET A 165 12.89 -20.76 -17.51
N SER A 166 13.39 -19.76 -16.80
CA SER A 166 13.75 -19.92 -15.39
C SER A 166 12.48 -20.04 -14.55
N ASN A 167 12.41 -21.01 -13.66
CA ASN A 167 11.29 -21.19 -12.75
C ASN A 167 11.29 -20.06 -11.71
N ARG A 168 10.60 -18.97 -11.99
CA ARG A 168 10.52 -17.79 -11.11
C ARG A 168 9.16 -17.75 -10.42
N ALA A 169 9.15 -17.26 -9.19
CA ALA A 169 7.93 -17.05 -8.45
C ALA A 169 7.02 -16.02 -9.16
N ARG A 170 5.71 -16.25 -9.12
CA ARG A 170 4.73 -15.34 -9.72
C ARG A 170 4.83 -13.95 -9.09
N GLY A 171 4.90 -12.90 -9.91
CA GLY A 171 5.08 -11.51 -9.46
C GLY A 171 6.53 -11.15 -9.11
N TYR A 172 7.51 -11.95 -9.51
CA TYR A 172 8.91 -11.61 -9.36
C TYR A 172 9.30 -10.46 -10.29
N ILE A 173 9.86 -9.41 -9.71
CA ILE A 173 10.45 -8.29 -10.45
C ILE A 173 11.97 -8.38 -10.26
N PRO A 174 12.74 -8.45 -11.35
CA PRO A 174 14.19 -8.48 -11.27
C PRO A 174 14.77 -7.25 -10.55
N PRO A 175 15.79 -7.41 -9.69
CA PRO A 175 16.41 -6.29 -8.97
C PRO A 175 16.99 -5.18 -9.86
N GLU A 176 17.33 -5.51 -11.11
CA GLU A 176 17.83 -4.55 -12.12
C GLU A 176 16.78 -3.50 -12.52
N LEU A 177 15.50 -3.81 -12.30
CA LEU A 177 14.39 -2.90 -12.54
C LEU A 177 14.03 -2.06 -11.31
N TRP A 178 14.67 -2.31 -10.17
CA TRP A 178 14.39 -1.57 -8.94
C TRP A 178 15.06 -0.20 -8.97
N ASP A 179 14.24 0.85 -8.89
CA ASP A 179 14.70 2.23 -8.94
C ASP A 179 15.07 2.73 -7.54
N PRO A 180 16.35 3.05 -7.27
CA PRO A 180 16.76 3.66 -6.01
C PRO A 180 16.25 5.10 -5.85
N GLY A 181 15.65 5.68 -6.88
CA GLY A 181 15.06 7.01 -6.86
C GLY A 181 16.06 8.15 -7.02
N ILE A 182 15.53 9.37 -6.92
CA ILE A 182 16.29 10.61 -7.07
C ILE A 182 16.87 11.08 -5.72
N ASN A 183 17.92 11.89 -5.78
CA ASN A 183 18.41 12.66 -4.64
C ASN A 183 17.37 13.74 -4.29
N ALA A 184 16.88 13.71 -3.05
CA ALA A 184 15.88 14.67 -2.59
C ALA A 184 15.81 14.75 -1.07
N GLY A 185 15.39 15.92 -0.57
CA GLY A 185 15.02 16.13 0.82
C GLY A 185 13.51 16.02 1.00
N LEU A 186 13.09 15.42 2.09
CA LEU A 186 11.67 15.32 2.45
C LEU A 186 11.41 15.82 3.86
N LEU A 187 10.23 16.39 4.06
CA LEU A 187 9.75 16.80 5.37
C LEU A 187 8.26 16.50 5.44
N ASN A 188 7.86 15.63 6.35
CA ASN A 188 6.47 15.49 6.76
C ASN A 188 6.21 16.31 8.00
N TYR A 189 5.08 16.98 8.04
CA TYR A 189 4.58 17.66 9.23
C TYR A 189 3.15 17.21 9.52
N ASN A 190 2.87 17.01 10.79
CA ASN A 190 1.53 16.76 11.28
C ASN A 190 1.33 17.59 12.55
N PHE A 191 0.54 18.64 12.42
CA PHE A 191 0.19 19.53 13.52
C PHE A 191 -1.26 19.28 13.92
N SER A 192 -1.50 19.11 15.21
CA SER A 192 -2.83 19.03 15.80
C SER A 192 -2.94 19.92 17.04
N GLY A 193 -4.05 20.58 17.18
CA GLY A 193 -4.37 21.44 18.32
C GLY A 193 -5.76 21.15 18.86
N ASN A 194 -5.89 21.32 20.17
CA ASN A 194 -7.13 21.08 20.87
C ASN A 194 -7.30 22.15 21.97
N SER A 195 -8.47 22.75 22.06
CA SER A 195 -8.88 23.69 23.08
C SER A 195 -10.14 23.17 23.76
N VAL A 196 -10.03 22.85 25.02
CA VAL A 196 -11.13 22.34 25.84
C VAL A 196 -11.54 23.40 26.84
N GLN A 197 -12.80 23.76 26.85
CA GLN A 197 -13.45 24.58 27.87
C GLN A 197 -14.31 23.65 28.73
N ASN A 198 -13.90 23.47 29.97
CA ASN A 198 -14.65 22.66 30.92
C ASN A 198 -15.17 23.55 32.08
N ARG A 199 -16.49 23.59 32.24
CA ARG A 199 -17.16 24.44 33.25
C ARG A 199 -16.73 24.09 34.68
N ILE A 200 -16.45 22.83 34.95
CA ILE A 200 -16.06 22.36 36.29
C ILE A 200 -14.54 22.24 36.41
N GLY A 201 -13.88 21.84 35.30
CA GLY A 201 -12.47 21.47 35.23
C GLY A 201 -11.48 22.57 34.87
N GLY A 202 -11.96 23.76 34.43
CA GLY A 202 -11.11 24.80 33.88
C GLY A 202 -10.74 24.53 32.40
N ASN A 203 -10.09 25.49 31.78
CA ASN A 203 -9.72 25.39 30.37
C ASN A 203 -8.38 24.68 30.20
N SER A 204 -8.24 23.96 29.09
CA SER A 204 -6.95 23.39 28.70
C SER A 204 -6.72 23.56 27.21
N HIS A 205 -5.46 23.80 26.87
CA HIS A 205 -4.99 23.91 25.49
C HIS A 205 -3.86 22.90 25.28
N TYR A 206 -3.99 22.11 24.25
CA TYR A 206 -2.97 21.16 23.84
C TYR A 206 -2.60 21.40 22.39
N ALA A 207 -1.32 21.36 22.06
CA ALA A 207 -0.84 21.34 20.69
C ALA A 207 0.27 20.30 20.55
N TYR A 208 0.28 19.65 19.41
CA TYR A 208 1.24 18.61 19.07
C TYR A 208 1.70 18.80 17.64
N LEU A 209 3.00 18.68 17.42
CA LEU A 209 3.62 18.70 16.11
C LEU A 209 4.56 17.50 15.99
N ASN A 210 4.35 16.69 14.97
CA ASN A 210 5.29 15.65 14.56
C ASN A 210 5.97 16.11 13.28
N LEU A 211 7.30 16.07 13.28
CA LEU A 211 8.16 16.35 12.14
C LEU A 211 8.95 15.10 11.79
N GLN A 212 8.80 14.63 10.56
CA GLN A 212 9.59 13.55 10.00
C GLN A 212 10.38 14.10 8.83
N SER A 213 11.69 14.27 9.01
CA SER A 213 12.57 14.76 7.96
C SER A 213 13.42 13.64 7.38
N GLY A 214 13.86 13.82 6.14
CA GLY A 214 14.69 12.83 5.48
C GLY A 214 15.51 13.38 4.34
N LEU A 215 16.58 12.67 4.03
CA LEU A 215 17.46 12.97 2.91
C LEU A 215 17.80 11.66 2.17
N ASN A 216 17.57 11.64 0.88
CA ASN A 216 17.95 10.55 -0.02
C ASN A 216 19.16 10.98 -0.85
N ILE A 217 20.24 10.17 -0.79
CA ILE A 217 21.45 10.37 -1.61
C ILE A 217 21.83 8.99 -2.20
N GLY A 218 21.63 8.82 -3.49
CA GLY A 218 21.77 7.50 -4.14
C GLY A 218 20.91 6.46 -3.43
N ALA A 219 21.51 5.36 -2.95
CA ALA A 219 20.80 4.30 -2.22
C ALA A 219 20.71 4.54 -0.70
N TRP A 220 21.26 5.63 -0.17
CA TRP A 220 21.22 5.94 1.25
C TRP A 220 19.99 6.78 1.63
N ARG A 221 19.39 6.47 2.78
CA ARG A 221 18.19 7.09 3.33
C ARG A 221 18.47 7.54 4.75
N LEU A 222 18.68 8.85 4.96
CA LEU A 222 18.72 9.45 6.29
C LEU A 222 17.29 9.82 6.70
N ARG A 223 16.88 9.49 7.91
CA ARG A 223 15.58 9.81 8.47
C ARG A 223 15.73 10.33 9.90
N ASP A 224 14.92 11.29 10.24
CA ASP A 224 14.80 11.85 11.59
C ASP A 224 13.33 12.06 11.94
N ASN A 225 12.96 11.74 13.16
CA ASN A 225 11.62 11.94 13.69
C ASN A 225 11.70 12.69 15.02
N THR A 226 11.11 13.87 15.06
CA THR A 226 11.08 14.76 16.22
C THR A 226 9.65 15.22 16.47
N THR A 227 9.26 15.29 17.73
CA THR A 227 7.94 15.77 18.15
C THR A 227 8.05 16.98 19.06
N TRP A 228 7.06 17.84 18.97
CA TRP A 228 6.85 18.93 19.90
C TRP A 228 5.45 18.84 20.50
N SER A 229 5.35 19.06 21.81
CA SER A 229 4.09 19.11 22.51
C SER A 229 4.01 20.33 23.40
N TYR A 230 2.84 20.96 23.40
CA TYR A 230 2.50 22.08 24.27
C TYR A 230 1.23 21.72 25.04
N ASN A 231 1.27 21.92 26.36
CA ASN A 231 0.11 21.70 27.23
C ASN A 231 0.01 22.85 28.22
N ARG A 232 -1.17 23.47 28.26
CA ARG A 232 -1.55 24.48 29.25
C ARG A 232 -2.88 24.13 29.85
N SER A 233 -3.01 24.15 31.15
CA SER A 233 -4.26 23.94 31.87
C SER A 233 -4.38 24.98 32.99
N ASP A 234 -5.58 25.51 33.17
CA ASP A 234 -5.88 26.50 34.24
C ASP A 234 -5.68 25.93 35.65
N ARG A 235 -5.68 24.60 35.77
CA ARG A 235 -5.40 23.88 37.05
C ARG A 235 -3.92 23.70 37.33
N SER A 236 -3.05 23.92 36.37
CA SER A 236 -1.60 23.74 36.49
C SER A 236 -0.92 25.11 36.45
N SER A 237 -0.03 25.40 37.40
CA SER A 237 0.74 26.61 37.37
C SER A 237 1.75 26.60 36.21
N GLY A 238 1.34 27.10 35.06
CA GLY A 238 2.18 27.29 33.88
C GLY A 238 1.89 26.38 32.70
N SER A 239 2.52 26.70 31.58
CA SER A 239 2.49 25.89 30.35
C SER A 239 3.71 24.93 30.31
N LYS A 240 3.48 23.72 29.82
CA LYS A 240 4.56 22.76 29.55
C LYS A 240 4.82 22.72 28.06
N ASN A 241 6.06 22.97 27.68
CA ASN A 241 6.55 22.95 26.31
C ASN A 241 7.69 21.91 26.22
N LYS A 242 7.55 20.90 25.39
CA LYS A 242 8.54 19.83 25.31
C LYS A 242 8.83 19.47 23.86
N TRP A 243 10.08 19.59 23.48
CA TRP A 243 10.63 18.94 22.29
C TRP A 243 11.15 17.56 22.68
N GLN A 244 10.86 16.58 21.87
CA GLN A 244 11.32 15.20 22.06
C GLN A 244 11.83 14.67 20.74
N HIS A 245 13.11 14.37 20.68
CA HIS A 245 13.72 13.63 19.60
C HIS A 245 13.39 12.14 19.77
N ILE A 246 12.78 11.54 18.77
CA ILE A 246 12.36 10.13 18.80
C ILE A 246 13.48 9.24 18.30
N ASN A 247 13.88 9.39 17.04
CA ASN A 247 14.90 8.55 16.42
C ASN A 247 15.52 9.22 15.19
N THR A 248 16.81 8.91 14.95
CA THR A 248 17.52 9.23 13.71
C THR A 248 18.25 8.00 13.23
N TRP A 249 18.06 7.66 11.96
CA TRP A 249 18.73 6.51 11.37
C TRP A 249 19.13 6.77 9.92
N LEU A 250 20.16 6.03 9.50
CA LEU A 250 20.62 5.93 8.13
C LEU A 250 20.42 4.49 7.68
N GLU A 251 19.75 4.29 6.56
CA GLU A 251 19.49 2.95 6.04
C GLU A 251 19.90 2.82 4.57
N ARG A 252 20.20 1.59 4.19
CA ARG A 252 20.50 1.19 2.82
C ARG A 252 20.11 -0.26 2.58
N ASP A 253 19.54 -0.52 1.43
CA ASP A 253 19.26 -1.88 0.96
C ASP A 253 20.52 -2.55 0.44
N ILE A 254 20.77 -3.78 0.91
CA ILE A 254 21.84 -4.66 0.46
C ILE A 254 21.20 -5.75 -0.39
N ILE A 255 20.94 -5.42 -1.64
CA ILE A 255 20.15 -6.23 -2.58
C ILE A 255 20.67 -7.67 -2.72
N PRO A 256 22.00 -7.93 -2.88
CA PRO A 256 22.50 -9.31 -3.00
C PRO A 256 22.18 -10.20 -1.80
N LEU A 257 22.07 -9.60 -0.60
CA LEU A 257 21.73 -10.31 0.64
C LEU A 257 20.22 -10.28 0.94
N ARG A 258 19.42 -9.60 0.11
CA ARG A 258 18.00 -9.32 0.37
C ARG A 258 17.78 -8.78 1.78
N SER A 259 18.61 -7.84 2.18
CA SER A 259 18.71 -7.35 3.54
C SER A 259 18.81 -5.85 3.57
N ARG A 260 18.55 -5.28 4.75
CA ARG A 260 18.72 -3.87 5.02
C ARG A 260 19.77 -3.66 6.09
N LEU A 261 20.67 -2.73 5.83
CA LEU A 261 21.58 -2.18 6.80
C LEU A 261 20.97 -0.91 7.40
N THR A 262 20.84 -0.87 8.73
CA THR A 262 20.39 0.29 9.50
C THR A 262 21.50 0.72 10.45
N LEU A 263 21.86 1.99 10.43
CA LEU A 263 22.85 2.62 11.31
C LEU A 263 22.18 3.76 12.08
N GLY A 264 22.34 3.81 13.39
CA GLY A 264 21.70 4.78 14.27
C GLY A 264 20.58 4.16 15.09
N ASP A 265 19.45 4.85 15.19
CA ASP A 265 18.32 4.42 16.00
C ASP A 265 17.45 3.42 15.22
N GLY A 266 17.13 2.32 15.84
CA GLY A 266 16.30 1.28 15.25
C GLY A 266 15.65 0.39 16.30
N TYR A 267 15.06 -0.72 15.86
CA TYR A 267 14.51 -1.75 16.74
C TYR A 267 14.73 -3.13 16.16
N THR A 268 14.87 -4.07 17.07
CA THR A 268 15.09 -5.47 16.70
C THR A 268 13.76 -6.11 16.27
N GLN A 269 13.83 -7.10 15.39
CA GLN A 269 12.66 -7.91 15.05
C GLN A 269 12.17 -8.68 16.27
N GLY A 270 10.86 -8.65 16.54
CA GLY A 270 10.23 -9.27 17.70
C GLY A 270 9.76 -10.71 17.49
N ASP A 271 10.29 -11.39 16.49
CA ASP A 271 9.83 -12.72 16.12
C ASP A 271 10.26 -13.80 17.12
N ILE A 272 11.49 -13.73 17.58
CA ILE A 272 12.11 -14.71 18.49
C ILE A 272 12.16 -14.16 19.91
N PHE A 273 12.86 -13.05 20.10
CA PHE A 273 12.86 -12.31 21.37
C PHE A 273 11.84 -11.16 21.31
N ASP A 274 11.45 -10.62 22.45
CA ASP A 274 10.68 -9.37 22.48
C ASP A 274 11.51 -8.27 21.83
N GLY A 275 10.85 -7.45 20.96
CA GLY A 275 11.54 -6.39 20.23
C GLY A 275 11.99 -5.27 21.15
N ILE A 276 13.18 -4.76 20.92
CA ILE A 276 13.80 -3.68 21.70
C ILE A 276 14.29 -2.56 20.79
N ASN A 277 14.20 -1.32 21.27
CA ASN A 277 14.81 -0.19 20.59
C ASN A 277 16.30 -0.13 20.88
N PHE A 278 17.07 0.28 19.90
CA PHE A 278 18.53 0.40 20.04
C PHE A 278 19.08 1.63 19.31
N ARG A 279 20.29 2.00 19.67
CA ARG A 279 21.18 2.86 18.89
C ARG A 279 22.44 2.09 18.55
N GLY A 280 22.68 1.85 17.26
CA GLY A 280 23.80 1.02 16.85
C GLY A 280 23.75 0.67 15.38
N ALA A 281 24.05 -0.59 15.07
CA ALA A 281 24.01 -1.14 13.72
C ALA A 281 23.18 -2.41 13.67
N GLN A 282 22.39 -2.56 12.62
CA GLN A 282 21.61 -3.76 12.35
C GLN A 282 21.72 -4.13 10.87
N LEU A 283 21.91 -5.43 10.61
CA LEU A 283 21.73 -6.03 9.30
C LEU A 283 20.63 -7.09 9.43
N ALA A 284 19.53 -6.90 8.73
CA ALA A 284 18.37 -7.80 8.82
C ALA A 284 17.78 -8.10 7.44
N SER A 285 17.32 -9.33 7.24
CA SER A 285 16.59 -9.72 6.04
C SER A 285 15.33 -8.88 5.86
N ASP A 286 15.05 -8.48 4.63
CA ASP A 286 13.84 -7.73 4.25
C ASP A 286 12.97 -8.56 3.29
N ASP A 287 11.91 -9.14 3.85
CA ASP A 287 10.96 -9.96 3.09
C ASP A 287 10.19 -9.14 2.04
N ASN A 288 10.24 -7.79 2.08
CA ASN A 288 9.65 -6.94 1.05
C ASN A 288 10.36 -7.09 -0.31
N MET A 289 11.62 -7.51 -0.31
CA MET A 289 12.37 -7.85 -1.52
C MET A 289 11.95 -9.19 -2.14
N LEU A 290 11.05 -9.94 -1.49
CA LEU A 290 10.49 -11.17 -2.02
C LEU A 290 9.20 -10.90 -2.80
N PRO A 291 8.87 -11.72 -3.81
CA PRO A 291 7.57 -11.69 -4.48
C PRO A 291 6.41 -11.91 -3.47
N ASP A 292 5.22 -11.36 -3.78
CA ASP A 292 4.07 -11.47 -2.87
C ASP A 292 3.66 -12.91 -2.58
N SER A 293 3.86 -13.82 -3.56
CA SER A 293 3.64 -15.24 -3.37
C SER A 293 4.51 -15.88 -2.29
N GLN A 294 5.52 -15.18 -1.77
CA GLN A 294 6.50 -15.66 -0.78
C GLN A 294 6.46 -14.92 0.56
N ARG A 295 5.52 -13.99 0.78
CA ARG A 295 5.44 -13.08 1.98
C ARG A 295 4.32 -13.40 2.98
N GLY A 296 4.34 -12.76 4.17
CA GLY A 296 3.39 -12.87 5.29
C GLY A 296 2.96 -11.52 5.95
N PHE A 297 2.10 -11.46 6.89
CA PHE A 297 1.02 -10.68 7.51
C PHE A 297 1.30 -9.32 8.29
N ALA A 298 0.23 -8.44 8.56
CA ALA A 298 0.19 -7.24 9.45
C ALA A 298 -1.20 -6.99 10.11
N PRO A 299 -1.32 -6.39 11.34
CA PRO A 299 -2.57 -6.22 12.10
C PRO A 299 -3.29 -4.85 11.97
N VAL A 300 -4.59 -4.82 12.25
CA VAL A 300 -5.48 -3.63 12.29
C VAL A 300 -5.96 -3.39 13.73
N ILE A 301 -6.06 -2.11 14.16
CA ILE A 301 -6.55 -1.75 15.50
C ILE A 301 -8.03 -1.40 15.44
N HIS A 302 -8.82 -2.03 16.30
CA HIS A 302 -10.21 -1.71 16.53
C HIS A 302 -10.38 -1.15 17.94
N GLY A 303 -11.22 -0.13 18.09
CA GLY A 303 -11.53 0.45 19.40
C GLY A 303 -12.94 1.04 19.42
N ILE A 304 -13.39 1.43 20.58
CA ILE A 304 -14.68 2.09 20.80
C ILE A 304 -14.44 3.33 21.65
N ALA A 305 -14.85 4.52 21.17
CA ALA A 305 -14.86 5.77 21.91
C ALA A 305 -16.25 6.06 22.44
N ARG A 306 -16.37 6.50 23.68
CA ARG A 306 -17.66 6.86 24.32
C ARG A 306 -18.18 8.19 23.83
N GLY A 307 -17.25 9.12 23.64
CA GLY A 307 -17.47 10.45 23.12
C GLY A 307 -16.43 10.79 22.06
N THR A 308 -16.29 12.06 21.70
CA THR A 308 -15.14 12.50 20.92
C THR A 308 -13.88 12.33 21.75
N ALA A 309 -13.00 11.41 21.36
CA ALA A 309 -11.86 11.01 22.14
C ALA A 309 -10.55 11.23 21.39
N GLN A 310 -9.49 11.50 22.13
CA GLN A 310 -8.13 11.51 21.64
C GLN A 310 -7.55 10.10 21.75
N VAL A 311 -7.18 9.49 20.63
CA VAL A 311 -6.52 8.19 20.61
C VAL A 311 -5.04 8.40 20.47
N THR A 312 -4.28 7.96 21.47
CA THR A 312 -2.81 7.96 21.45
C THR A 312 -2.35 6.51 21.40
N ILE A 313 -1.49 6.17 20.46
CA ILE A 313 -0.88 4.85 20.40
C ILE A 313 0.59 4.97 20.71
N LYS A 314 1.01 4.19 21.70
CA LYS A 314 2.42 4.07 22.10
C LYS A 314 2.96 2.73 21.67
N GLN A 315 4.18 2.74 21.21
CA GLN A 315 4.97 1.53 20.98
C GLN A 315 6.32 1.71 21.67
N ASN A 316 6.68 0.75 22.50
CA ASN A 316 7.94 0.79 23.25
C ASN A 316 8.18 2.11 24.04
N GLY A 317 7.10 2.70 24.57
CA GLY A 317 7.14 3.94 25.36
C GLY A 317 7.12 5.24 24.56
N TYR A 318 7.14 5.18 23.22
CA TYR A 318 7.03 6.35 22.34
C TYR A 318 5.62 6.52 21.79
N ASP A 319 5.13 7.76 21.74
CA ASP A 319 3.88 8.09 21.06
C ASP A 319 4.10 8.06 19.55
N ILE A 320 3.53 7.03 18.89
CA ILE A 320 3.68 6.82 17.43
C ILE A 320 2.48 7.33 16.63
N TYR A 321 1.34 7.46 17.27
CA TYR A 321 0.11 7.91 16.63
C TYR A 321 -0.74 8.72 17.61
N ASN A 322 -1.31 9.80 17.11
CA ASN A 322 -2.25 10.62 17.86
C ASN A 322 -3.31 11.15 16.92
N SER A 323 -4.57 10.87 17.20
CA SER A 323 -5.71 11.35 16.40
C SER A 323 -6.93 11.53 17.29
N THR A 324 -7.84 12.38 16.85
CA THR A 324 -9.16 12.51 17.47
C THR A 324 -10.14 11.65 16.69
N VAL A 325 -10.89 10.81 17.38
CA VAL A 325 -11.91 9.93 16.81
C VAL A 325 -13.31 10.34 17.29
N PRO A 326 -14.34 10.17 16.44
CA PRO A 326 -15.71 10.42 16.83
C PRO A 326 -16.20 9.34 17.81
N PRO A 327 -17.35 9.58 18.47
CA PRO A 327 -18.02 8.56 19.30
C PRO A 327 -18.37 7.31 18.50
N GLY A 328 -18.23 6.16 19.13
CA GLY A 328 -18.57 4.86 18.54
C GLY A 328 -17.33 4.03 18.16
N PRO A 329 -17.52 2.90 17.45
CA PRO A 329 -16.43 2.06 17.00
C PRO A 329 -15.57 2.75 15.94
N PHE A 330 -14.26 2.64 16.09
CA PHE A 330 -13.29 3.16 15.13
C PHE A 330 -12.29 2.08 14.72
N THR A 331 -11.70 2.26 13.56
CA THR A 331 -10.68 1.38 13.00
C THR A 331 -9.48 2.22 12.56
N ILE A 332 -8.29 1.86 13.03
CA ILE A 332 -7.02 2.48 12.63
C ILE A 332 -6.20 1.45 11.88
N ASN A 333 -5.94 1.72 10.62
CA ASN A 333 -5.18 0.87 9.70
C ASN A 333 -4.00 1.61 9.03
N ASP A 334 -3.75 2.85 9.44
CA ASP A 334 -2.77 3.78 8.88
C ASP A 334 -1.66 4.15 9.87
N ILE A 335 -1.30 3.23 10.76
CA ILE A 335 -0.26 3.48 11.75
C ILE A 335 1.10 3.37 11.08
N TYR A 336 1.87 4.45 11.17
CA TYR A 336 3.31 4.38 10.95
C TYR A 336 3.93 3.66 12.15
N ALA A 337 4.03 2.35 12.06
CA ALA A 337 4.68 1.57 13.11
C ALA A 337 6.13 2.04 13.24
N ALA A 338 6.50 2.53 14.41
CA ALA A 338 7.90 2.84 14.71
C ALA A 338 8.74 1.54 14.81
N GLY A 339 8.11 0.38 14.62
CA GLY A 339 8.70 -0.92 14.69
C GLY A 339 7.84 -2.08 14.17
N ASN A 340 8.49 -3.11 13.65
CA ASN A 340 7.82 -4.35 13.27
C ASN A 340 7.49 -5.26 14.48
N SER A 341 7.72 -4.81 15.70
CA SER A 341 7.51 -5.59 16.90
C SER A 341 7.35 -4.73 18.14
N GLY A 342 6.64 -5.24 19.11
CA GLY A 342 6.28 -4.59 20.37
C GLY A 342 4.79 -4.26 20.41
N ASP A 343 4.15 -4.68 21.48
CA ASP A 343 2.72 -4.46 21.67
C ASP A 343 2.38 -2.97 21.56
N LEU A 344 1.30 -2.67 20.84
CA LEU A 344 0.79 -1.32 20.68
C LEU A 344 -0.12 -1.00 21.86
N GLN A 345 0.29 -0.09 22.72
CA GLN A 345 -0.55 0.41 23.80
C GLN A 345 -1.46 1.52 23.25
N VAL A 346 -2.73 1.24 23.15
CA VAL A 346 -3.75 2.19 22.73
C VAL A 346 -4.35 2.85 23.96
N THR A 347 -4.25 4.17 24.01
CA THR A 347 -4.89 5.01 25.03
C THR A 347 -5.98 5.83 24.39
N ILE A 348 -7.22 5.60 24.76
CA ILE A 348 -8.37 6.43 24.38
C ILE A 348 -8.62 7.39 25.54
N LYS A 349 -8.39 8.69 25.32
CA LYS A 349 -8.66 9.72 26.30
C LYS A 349 -9.93 10.47 25.88
N GLU A 350 -10.95 10.28 26.63
CA GLU A 350 -12.24 10.94 26.42
C GLU A 350 -12.20 12.43 26.80
N ALA A 351 -13.15 13.20 26.31
CA ALA A 351 -13.24 14.63 26.61
C ALA A 351 -13.48 14.93 28.10
N ASP A 352 -14.13 14.02 28.83
CA ASP A 352 -14.32 14.10 30.29
C ASP A 352 -13.04 13.81 31.10
N GLY A 353 -11.96 13.41 30.44
CA GLY A 353 -10.68 13.07 31.03
C GLY A 353 -10.56 11.60 31.41
N SER A 354 -11.61 10.81 31.28
CA SER A 354 -11.53 9.35 31.47
C SER A 354 -10.62 8.73 30.40
N THR A 355 -9.89 7.67 30.78
CA THR A 355 -8.95 7.00 29.89
C THR A 355 -9.24 5.52 29.85
N GLN A 356 -9.27 4.96 28.63
CA GLN A 356 -9.23 3.52 28.39
C GLN A 356 -7.87 3.17 27.81
N ILE A 357 -7.25 2.14 28.36
CA ILE A 357 -5.93 1.67 27.89
C ILE A 357 -6.06 0.19 27.56
N PHE A 358 -5.72 -0.15 26.33
CA PHE A 358 -5.63 -1.54 25.91
C PHE A 358 -4.41 -1.78 25.03
N THR A 359 -4.00 -3.03 24.95
CA THR A 359 -2.82 -3.43 24.19
C THR A 359 -3.25 -4.25 22.99
N VAL A 360 -2.79 -3.85 21.82
CA VAL A 360 -2.94 -4.65 20.60
C VAL A 360 -1.64 -5.40 20.37
N PRO A 361 -1.67 -6.73 20.42
CA PRO A 361 -0.48 -7.53 20.19
C PRO A 361 0.03 -7.32 18.77
N TYR A 362 1.28 -6.91 18.66
CA TYR A 362 1.96 -6.78 17.40
C TYR A 362 3.13 -7.76 17.34
N SER A 363 2.91 -8.86 16.92
CA SER A 363 3.69 -9.96 16.38
C SER A 363 2.98 -11.27 16.70
N SER A 364 3.12 -12.17 15.84
CA SER A 364 3.00 -13.60 15.96
C SER A 364 2.00 -14.24 15.01
N VAL A 365 2.42 -14.20 13.79
CA VAL A 365 2.15 -15.32 12.90
C VAL A 365 3.15 -16.42 13.28
N PRO A 366 2.80 -17.72 13.26
CA PRO A 366 3.78 -18.78 13.46
C PRO A 366 5.02 -18.51 12.60
N LEU A 367 6.18 -18.66 13.22
CA LEU A 367 7.48 -18.38 12.61
C LEU A 367 7.83 -19.45 11.58
N LEU A 368 7.15 -19.44 10.45
CA LEU A 368 7.38 -20.38 9.37
C LEU A 368 8.10 -19.74 8.21
N GLN A 369 9.07 -20.45 7.68
CA GLN A 369 9.79 -20.10 6.47
C GLN A 369 9.52 -21.14 5.39
N ARG A 370 9.53 -20.73 4.12
CA ARG A 370 9.49 -21.65 2.99
C ARG A 370 10.79 -22.46 2.91
N GLU A 371 10.70 -23.64 2.35
CA GLU A 371 11.85 -24.51 2.12
C GLU A 371 12.99 -23.78 1.42
N GLY A 372 14.19 -23.87 1.98
CA GLY A 372 15.40 -23.21 1.50
C GLY A 372 15.49 -21.70 1.79
N HIS A 373 14.43 -21.09 2.35
CA HIS A 373 14.47 -19.68 2.69
C HIS A 373 15.06 -19.45 4.08
N THR A 374 15.99 -18.49 4.17
CA THR A 374 16.64 -18.11 5.42
C THR A 374 16.34 -16.63 5.72
N ARG A 375 15.85 -16.37 6.92
CA ARG A 375 15.67 -15.05 7.46
C ARG A 375 16.57 -14.85 8.68
N TYR A 376 17.27 -13.73 8.74
CA TYR A 376 18.23 -13.46 9.80
C TYR A 376 18.20 -11.98 10.20
N SER A 377 18.67 -11.73 11.42
CA SER A 377 18.92 -10.37 11.91
C SER A 377 20.12 -10.40 12.86
N ILE A 378 21.04 -9.47 12.66
CA ILE A 378 22.19 -9.25 13.55
C ILE A 378 22.16 -7.78 13.96
N THR A 379 22.14 -7.53 15.27
CA THR A 379 22.07 -6.19 15.87
C THR A 379 23.12 -6.04 16.94
N ALA A 380 23.86 -4.95 16.91
CA ALA A 380 24.79 -4.55 17.96
C ALA A 380 24.59 -3.07 18.28
N GLY A 381 24.46 -2.74 19.55
CA GLY A 381 24.22 -1.34 19.93
C GLY A 381 23.93 -1.16 21.41
N GLU A 382 23.41 0.01 21.72
CA GLU A 382 22.98 0.42 23.04
C GLU A 382 21.44 0.38 23.11
N TYR A 383 20.89 -0.16 24.18
CA TYR A 383 19.45 -0.17 24.43
C TYR A 383 18.91 1.26 24.55
N ARG A 384 17.76 1.52 23.97
CA ARG A 384 17.04 2.79 24.05
C ARG A 384 15.64 2.62 24.60
N SER A 385 15.27 3.49 25.51
CA SER A 385 13.89 3.59 26.00
C SER A 385 13.47 5.05 26.12
N GLY A 386 12.18 5.32 25.91
CA GLY A 386 11.54 6.58 26.25
C GLY A 386 11.37 6.78 27.78
N ASN A 387 11.58 5.74 28.57
CA ASN A 387 11.49 5.78 30.03
C ASN A 387 12.84 6.19 30.64
N ALA A 388 12.88 7.35 31.31
CA ALA A 388 14.08 7.87 31.95
C ALA A 388 14.59 7.00 33.12
N GLN A 389 13.82 6.02 33.55
CA GLN A 389 14.15 5.11 34.66
C GLN A 389 14.78 3.80 34.19
N GLN A 390 15.02 3.67 32.90
CA GLN A 390 15.72 2.56 32.30
C GLN A 390 17.13 2.96 31.90
N GLU A 391 18.09 2.10 32.19
CA GLU A 391 19.49 2.24 31.77
C GLU A 391 19.63 1.90 30.28
N LYS A 392 20.80 2.17 29.73
CA LYS A 392 21.14 2.00 28.32
C LYS A 392 22.29 1.02 28.15
N PRO A 393 22.14 -0.25 28.56
CA PRO A 393 23.22 -1.22 28.42
C PRO A 393 23.52 -1.49 26.94
N ARG A 394 24.76 -1.80 26.65
CA ARG A 394 25.18 -2.33 25.35
C ARG A 394 24.73 -3.78 25.23
N PHE A 395 24.33 -4.14 24.04
CA PHE A 395 23.89 -5.50 23.77
C PHE A 395 24.27 -5.95 22.34
N PHE A 396 24.26 -7.25 22.19
CA PHE A 396 24.31 -7.95 20.93
C PHE A 396 23.12 -8.89 20.81
N GLN A 397 22.44 -8.91 19.66
CA GLN A 397 21.36 -9.84 19.35
C GLN A 397 21.57 -10.45 17.97
N SER A 398 21.40 -11.75 17.86
CA SER A 398 21.29 -12.42 16.57
C SER A 398 20.10 -13.36 16.56
N THR A 399 19.45 -13.45 15.40
CA THR A 399 18.30 -14.33 15.16
C THR A 399 18.44 -14.98 13.80
N LEU A 400 18.03 -16.25 13.70
CA LEU A 400 18.04 -17.03 12.46
C LEU A 400 16.77 -17.88 12.40
N LEU A 401 16.14 -17.88 11.23
CA LEU A 401 15.03 -18.76 10.88
C LEU A 401 15.33 -19.41 9.54
N HIS A 402 15.18 -20.73 9.44
CA HIS A 402 15.46 -21.47 8.22
C HIS A 402 14.36 -22.48 7.92
N GLY A 403 13.85 -22.43 6.71
CA GLY A 403 12.84 -23.36 6.20
C GLY A 403 13.46 -24.66 5.70
N LEU A 404 13.02 -25.76 6.25
CA LEU A 404 13.44 -27.13 5.89
C LEU A 404 12.38 -27.80 4.99
N PRO A 405 12.72 -28.90 4.32
CA PRO A 405 11.79 -29.71 3.55
C PRO A 405 10.54 -30.14 4.34
N ALA A 406 9.47 -30.44 3.61
CA ALA A 406 8.20 -30.91 4.18
C ALA A 406 7.52 -29.91 5.14
N GLY A 407 7.79 -28.60 4.97
CA GLY A 407 7.14 -27.53 5.74
C GLY A 407 7.61 -27.39 7.19
N TRP A 408 8.78 -27.89 7.52
CA TRP A 408 9.44 -27.64 8.80
C TRP A 408 10.19 -26.31 8.76
N THR A 409 10.29 -25.67 9.91
CA THR A 409 11.14 -24.50 10.14
C THR A 409 11.86 -24.66 11.46
N ILE A 410 13.17 -24.44 11.45
CA ILE A 410 13.94 -24.30 12.68
C ILE A 410 14.31 -22.84 12.87
N TYR A 411 14.30 -22.40 14.10
CA TYR A 411 14.66 -21.02 14.41
C TYR A 411 15.29 -20.91 15.80
N GLY A 412 16.02 -19.83 16.00
CA GLY A 412 16.61 -19.54 17.29
C GLY A 412 17.39 -18.23 17.27
N GLY A 413 17.94 -17.90 18.41
CA GLY A 413 18.70 -16.68 18.56
C GLY A 413 19.43 -16.57 19.87
N THR A 414 20.27 -15.56 19.97
CA THR A 414 20.98 -15.19 21.19
C THR A 414 20.87 -13.70 21.44
N GLN A 415 20.80 -13.33 22.73
CA GLN A 415 20.76 -11.96 23.21
C GLN A 415 21.73 -11.84 24.37
N LEU A 416 22.73 -10.98 24.23
CA LEU A 416 23.85 -10.86 25.16
C LEU A 416 24.03 -9.41 25.59
N ALA A 417 24.14 -9.18 26.88
CA ALA A 417 24.50 -7.90 27.47
C ALA A 417 25.27 -8.15 28.77
N ASP A 418 25.82 -7.11 29.40
CA ASP A 418 26.65 -7.25 30.61
C ASP A 418 25.92 -7.98 31.74
N ARG A 419 24.62 -7.69 31.93
CA ARG A 419 23.80 -8.26 33.02
C ARG A 419 22.71 -9.20 32.49
N TYR A 420 22.77 -9.61 31.20
CA TYR A 420 21.74 -10.45 30.58
C TYR A 420 22.29 -11.36 29.52
N ARG A 421 21.87 -12.61 29.56
CA ARG A 421 22.18 -13.62 28.50
C ARG A 421 20.93 -14.45 28.27
N ALA A 422 20.51 -14.53 27.02
CA ALA A 422 19.40 -15.38 26.64
C ALA A 422 19.69 -16.15 25.37
N PHE A 423 19.21 -17.40 25.33
CA PHE A 423 19.25 -18.27 24.18
C PHE A 423 17.85 -18.80 23.89
N ASN A 424 17.43 -18.72 22.65
CA ASN A 424 16.17 -19.25 22.18
C ASN A 424 16.40 -20.33 21.15
N PHE A 425 15.58 -21.37 21.21
CA PHE A 425 15.46 -22.40 20.19
C PHE A 425 14.00 -22.75 19.98
N GLY A 426 13.60 -22.90 18.71
CA GLY A 426 12.23 -23.20 18.33
C GLY A 426 12.13 -24.01 17.04
N ILE A 427 10.99 -24.65 16.91
CA ILE A 427 10.60 -25.39 15.73
C ILE A 427 9.20 -24.98 15.28
N GLY A 428 8.96 -24.98 14.00
CA GLY A 428 7.65 -24.72 13.41
C GLY A 428 7.30 -25.76 12.36
N LYS A 429 6.03 -26.00 12.16
CA LYS A 429 5.51 -26.95 11.17
C LYS A 429 4.30 -26.37 10.46
N ASN A 430 4.35 -26.34 9.15
CA ASN A 430 3.18 -26.15 8.33
C ASN A 430 2.52 -27.50 8.08
N MET A 431 1.29 -27.67 8.59
CA MET A 431 0.53 -28.92 8.50
C MET A 431 -0.53 -28.85 7.38
N GLY A 432 -0.39 -27.91 6.44
CA GLY A 432 -1.32 -27.71 5.34
C GLY A 432 -2.74 -27.41 5.84
N ALA A 433 -3.70 -28.29 5.54
CA ALA A 433 -5.11 -28.12 5.93
C ALA A 433 -5.35 -28.00 7.44
N LEU A 434 -4.42 -28.46 8.26
CA LEU A 434 -4.50 -28.32 9.73
C LEU A 434 -3.93 -27.02 10.27
N GLY A 435 -3.39 -26.15 9.39
CA GLY A 435 -2.82 -24.86 9.79
C GLY A 435 -1.32 -24.92 10.07
N ALA A 436 -0.83 -23.96 10.81
CA ALA A 436 0.59 -23.77 11.12
C ALA A 436 0.81 -23.66 12.62
N LEU A 437 1.85 -24.31 13.10
CA LEU A 437 2.18 -24.41 14.52
C LEU A 437 3.65 -24.08 14.74
N SER A 438 3.98 -23.35 15.79
CA SER A 438 5.36 -23.19 16.25
C SER A 438 5.45 -23.27 17.77
N VAL A 439 6.55 -23.79 18.26
CA VAL A 439 6.90 -23.90 19.69
C VAL A 439 8.34 -23.49 19.87
N ASP A 440 8.61 -22.64 20.85
CA ASP A 440 9.96 -22.23 21.20
C ASP A 440 10.15 -22.11 22.71
N MET A 441 11.41 -22.20 23.10
CA MET A 441 11.85 -22.06 24.48
C MET A 441 13.00 -21.05 24.55
N THR A 442 12.89 -20.12 25.45
CA THR A 442 13.96 -19.16 25.79
C THR A 442 14.48 -19.45 27.18
N GLN A 443 15.78 -19.69 27.30
CA GLN A 443 16.50 -19.71 28.57
C GLN A 443 17.15 -18.35 28.80
N ALA A 444 16.91 -17.69 29.94
CA ALA A 444 17.49 -16.40 30.24
C ALA A 444 18.16 -16.44 31.64
N ASN A 445 19.37 -15.87 31.70
CA ASN A 445 20.09 -15.56 32.92
C ASN A 445 20.18 -14.03 33.03
N SER A 446 19.70 -13.48 34.13
CA SER A 446 19.60 -12.05 34.36
C SER A 446 20.12 -11.66 35.74
N THR A 447 20.84 -10.53 35.78
CA THR A 447 21.23 -9.89 37.05
C THR A 447 20.41 -8.60 37.18
N LEU A 448 19.56 -8.52 38.18
CA LEU A 448 18.69 -7.37 38.41
C LEU A 448 19.47 -6.19 39.05
N PRO A 449 18.90 -4.99 39.15
CA PRO A 449 19.56 -3.82 39.75
C PRO A 449 19.95 -3.95 41.20
N ASP A 450 19.36 -4.88 41.95
CA ASP A 450 19.72 -5.24 43.33
C ASP A 450 20.83 -6.30 43.38
N ASP A 451 21.49 -6.57 42.24
CA ASP A 451 22.54 -7.59 42.05
C ASP A 451 22.07 -9.04 42.30
N SER A 452 20.78 -9.27 42.45
CA SER A 452 20.20 -10.62 42.52
C SER A 452 20.30 -11.30 41.14
N GLN A 453 20.71 -12.56 41.13
CA GLN A 453 20.82 -13.39 39.92
C GLN A 453 19.58 -14.27 39.79
N HIS A 454 19.01 -14.24 38.61
CA HIS A 454 17.82 -15.01 38.25
C HIS A 454 18.08 -15.85 37.00
N ASP A 455 17.58 -17.06 37.07
CA ASP A 455 17.63 -18.04 36.00
C ASP A 455 16.19 -18.48 35.67
N GLY A 456 15.77 -18.35 34.45
CA GLY A 456 14.40 -18.63 34.08
C GLY A 456 14.20 -19.04 32.64
N GLN A 457 13.05 -19.67 32.43
CA GLN A 457 12.64 -20.20 31.14
C GLN A 457 11.31 -19.60 30.72
N SER A 458 11.17 -19.34 29.42
CA SER A 458 9.90 -18.96 28.78
C SER A 458 9.60 -19.89 27.62
N VAL A 459 8.43 -20.51 27.64
CA VAL A 459 7.95 -21.37 26.57
C VAL A 459 6.81 -20.67 25.86
N ARG A 460 6.89 -20.61 24.53
CA ARG A 460 5.88 -19.99 23.69
C ARG A 460 5.33 -20.99 22.68
N PHE A 461 4.02 -20.95 22.49
CA PHE A 461 3.27 -21.74 21.54
C PHE A 461 2.43 -20.81 20.66
N LEU A 462 2.50 -20.98 19.34
CA LEU A 462 1.75 -20.18 18.38
C LEU A 462 1.07 -21.07 17.36
N TYR A 463 -0.20 -20.80 17.10
CA TYR A 463 -1.00 -21.53 16.12
C TYR A 463 -1.79 -20.56 15.24
N ASN A 464 -1.83 -20.85 13.95
CA ASN A 464 -2.60 -20.09 12.96
C ASN A 464 -3.29 -21.05 11.99
N LYS A 465 -4.55 -20.77 11.67
CA LYS A 465 -5.31 -21.53 10.67
C LYS A 465 -6.30 -20.63 9.94
N SER A 466 -6.30 -20.68 8.62
CA SER A 466 -7.33 -20.13 7.78
C SER A 466 -8.17 -21.24 7.18
N LEU A 467 -9.48 -21.17 7.36
CA LEU A 467 -10.48 -22.08 6.81
C LEU A 467 -11.24 -21.36 5.70
N ASN A 468 -10.68 -21.33 4.51
CA ASN A 468 -11.22 -20.54 3.39
C ASN A 468 -12.63 -20.99 2.98
N GLU A 469 -12.93 -22.29 3.07
CA GLU A 469 -14.25 -22.84 2.72
C GLU A 469 -15.36 -22.38 3.66
N SER A 470 -15.09 -22.26 4.96
CA SER A 470 -16.04 -21.77 5.96
C SER A 470 -15.96 -20.26 6.20
N GLY A 471 -14.99 -19.56 5.59
CA GLY A 471 -14.73 -18.16 5.84
C GLY A 471 -14.22 -17.87 7.26
N THR A 472 -13.70 -18.89 7.97
CA THR A 472 -13.13 -18.74 9.31
C THR A 472 -11.64 -18.51 9.21
N ASN A 473 -11.16 -17.44 9.82
CA ASN A 473 -9.74 -17.15 9.93
C ASN A 473 -9.35 -17.05 11.40
N ILE A 474 -8.62 -18.04 11.89
CA ILE A 474 -7.99 -18.03 13.21
C ILE A 474 -6.61 -17.44 12.98
N GLN A 475 -6.47 -16.13 13.18
CA GLN A 475 -5.23 -15.43 12.89
C GLN A 475 -4.14 -15.71 13.92
N LEU A 476 -4.52 -15.94 15.17
CA LEU A 476 -3.58 -16.19 16.23
C LEU A 476 -4.23 -16.92 17.40
N VAL A 477 -3.60 -18.02 17.81
CA VAL A 477 -3.72 -18.58 19.16
C VAL A 477 -2.30 -18.58 19.70
N GLY A 478 -2.02 -17.70 20.68
CA GLY A 478 -0.71 -17.57 21.30
C GLY A 478 -0.78 -17.88 22.78
N TYR A 479 0.13 -18.72 23.25
CA TYR A 479 0.32 -18.97 24.67
C TYR A 479 1.80 -18.84 25.02
N ARG A 480 2.10 -18.09 26.08
CA ARG A 480 3.43 -17.99 26.65
C ARG A 480 3.35 -18.31 28.14
N TYR A 481 4.20 -19.17 28.59
CA TYR A 481 4.42 -19.45 30.02
C TYR A 481 5.87 -19.14 30.37
N SER A 482 6.08 -18.41 31.49
CA SER A 482 7.41 -18.04 31.98
C SER A 482 7.53 -18.45 33.43
N THR A 483 8.67 -19.01 33.83
CA THR A 483 9.00 -19.33 35.22
C THR A 483 9.18 -18.05 36.03
N SER A 484 9.14 -18.15 37.35
CA SER A 484 9.25 -16.99 38.25
C SER A 484 10.60 -16.25 38.16
N GLY A 485 11.65 -16.96 37.77
CA GLY A 485 12.99 -16.40 37.53
C GLY A 485 13.22 -15.84 36.15
N TYR A 486 12.24 -15.91 35.24
CA TYR A 486 12.39 -15.39 33.91
C TYR A 486 12.11 -13.88 33.85
N PHE A 487 13.07 -13.13 33.35
CA PHE A 487 12.97 -11.73 33.00
C PHE A 487 13.38 -11.56 31.52
N ASN A 488 12.69 -10.71 30.78
CA ASN A 488 13.17 -10.33 29.44
C ASN A 488 14.25 -9.25 29.55
N PHE A 489 14.94 -8.95 28.45
CA PHE A 489 16.02 -7.99 28.47
C PHE A 489 15.56 -6.58 28.89
N ALA A 490 14.40 -6.13 28.43
CA ALA A 490 13.87 -4.81 28.78
C ALA A 490 13.54 -4.71 30.27
N ASP A 491 13.09 -5.79 30.91
CA ASP A 491 12.81 -5.83 32.34
C ASP A 491 14.09 -5.58 33.19
N THR A 492 15.25 -6.08 32.71
CA THR A 492 16.53 -5.94 33.46
C THR A 492 17.16 -4.57 33.33
N THR A 493 16.65 -3.71 32.44
CA THR A 493 17.21 -2.37 32.19
C THR A 493 16.73 -1.31 33.18
N TYR A 494 15.71 -1.59 33.98
CA TYR A 494 15.24 -0.62 34.99
C TYR A 494 16.32 -0.32 36.01
N SER A 495 16.55 0.96 36.30
CA SER A 495 17.56 1.41 37.28
C SER A 495 17.24 1.03 38.73
N ARG A 496 15.97 0.76 39.02
CA ARG A 496 15.48 0.24 40.32
C ARG A 496 14.30 -0.69 40.10
N MET A 497 14.34 -1.84 40.76
CA MET A 497 13.21 -2.76 40.84
C MET A 497 12.73 -2.78 42.27
N ASN A 498 11.60 -2.11 42.51
CA ASN A 498 11.04 -1.98 43.87
C ASN A 498 9.61 -2.55 43.79
N GLY A 499 9.35 -3.63 44.53
CA GLY A 499 8.06 -4.31 44.40
C GLY A 499 7.21 -4.32 45.66
N TYR A 500 7.78 -3.91 46.82
CA TYR A 500 7.10 -4.16 48.10
C TYR A 500 7.25 -2.99 49.04
N ASN A 501 6.13 -2.62 49.70
CA ASN A 501 6.15 -1.87 50.96
C ASN A 501 6.16 -2.89 52.08
N ILE A 502 7.08 -2.76 53.02
CA ILE A 502 7.09 -3.52 54.25
C ILE A 502 6.33 -2.70 55.27
N GLU A 503 5.16 -3.14 55.65
CA GLU A 503 4.36 -2.56 56.76
C GLU A 503 4.36 -3.51 57.91
N THR A 504 4.64 -3.00 59.12
CA THR A 504 4.47 -3.79 60.34
C THR A 504 3.12 -3.42 60.96
N GLN A 505 2.17 -4.35 60.91
CA GLN A 505 0.86 -4.20 61.52
C GLN A 505 0.73 -5.25 62.65
N ASP A 506 0.47 -4.80 63.85
CA ASP A 506 0.35 -5.68 65.07
C ASP A 506 1.53 -6.63 65.30
N GLY A 507 2.75 -6.18 65.02
CA GLY A 507 3.97 -6.97 65.14
C GLY A 507 4.22 -7.96 64.01
N VAL A 508 3.34 -8.02 63.01
CA VAL A 508 3.51 -8.87 61.82
C VAL A 508 4.00 -8.04 60.64
N ILE A 509 5.09 -8.49 60.01
CA ILE A 509 5.63 -7.87 58.81
C ILE A 509 4.73 -8.27 57.62
N GLN A 510 4.01 -7.29 57.05
CA GLN A 510 3.25 -7.47 55.82
C GLN A 510 3.99 -6.85 54.66
N VAL A 511 4.27 -7.65 53.66
CA VAL A 511 4.84 -7.21 52.40
C VAL A 511 3.69 -6.91 51.42
N LYS A 512 3.44 -5.63 51.13
CA LYS A 512 2.40 -5.23 50.19
C LYS A 512 3.03 -4.76 48.87
N PRO A 513 2.48 -5.13 47.70
CA PRO A 513 2.90 -4.61 46.44
C PRO A 513 2.78 -3.09 46.41
N LYS A 514 3.84 -2.37 45.95
CA LYS A 514 3.83 -0.94 45.76
C LYS A 514 3.82 -0.63 44.27
N PHE A 515 2.85 0.15 43.86
CA PHE A 515 2.87 0.70 42.50
C PHE A 515 3.94 1.79 42.44
N THR A 516 4.91 1.62 41.52
CA THR A 516 5.97 2.60 41.25
C THR A 516 6.09 2.79 39.73
N ASP A 517 6.69 3.93 39.32
CA ASP A 517 7.05 4.13 37.91
C ASP A 517 8.19 3.21 37.45
N TYR A 518 8.81 2.48 38.37
CA TYR A 518 9.81 1.45 38.14
C TYR A 518 9.16 0.07 37.94
N TYR A 519 9.93 -0.90 37.46
CA TYR A 519 9.43 -2.27 37.34
C TYR A 519 9.03 -2.81 38.73
N ASN A 520 7.80 -3.29 38.86
CA ASN A 520 7.28 -3.86 40.06
C ASN A 520 7.35 -5.38 40.00
N LEU A 521 8.22 -5.99 40.81
CA LEU A 521 8.43 -7.43 40.87
C LEU A 521 7.15 -8.23 41.19
N ALA A 522 6.16 -7.60 41.85
CA ALA A 522 4.87 -8.25 42.11
C ALA A 522 4.12 -8.59 40.82
N TYR A 523 4.40 -7.86 39.71
CA TYR A 523 3.79 -8.08 38.40
C TYR A 523 4.73 -8.82 37.44
N ASN A 524 5.63 -9.66 37.94
CA ASN A 524 6.42 -10.51 37.07
C ASN A 524 5.50 -11.46 36.28
N LYS A 525 5.62 -11.45 34.93
CA LYS A 525 4.72 -12.14 34.03
C LYS A 525 4.84 -13.65 34.17
N ARG A 526 3.70 -14.32 34.30
CA ARG A 526 3.62 -15.78 34.43
C ARG A 526 3.11 -16.43 33.16
N GLY A 527 1.92 -16.06 32.69
CA GLY A 527 1.31 -16.65 31.51
C GLY A 527 0.49 -15.65 30.75
N LYS A 528 0.56 -15.71 29.40
CA LYS A 528 -0.21 -14.86 28.50
C LYS A 528 -0.89 -15.75 27.46
N LEU A 529 -2.21 -15.70 27.41
CA LEU A 529 -3.01 -16.31 26.36
C LEU A 529 -3.57 -15.22 25.48
N GLN A 530 -3.47 -15.39 24.14
CA GLN A 530 -4.03 -14.48 23.15
C GLN A 530 -4.80 -15.28 22.11
N LEU A 531 -5.93 -14.73 21.65
CA LEU A 531 -6.75 -15.31 20.60
C LEU A 531 -7.30 -14.20 19.71
N THR A 532 -7.20 -14.37 18.39
CA THR A 532 -7.88 -13.52 17.41
C THR A 532 -8.52 -14.41 16.36
N VAL A 533 -9.83 -14.26 16.17
CA VAL A 533 -10.62 -15.02 15.21
C VAL A 533 -11.48 -14.07 14.41
N THR A 534 -11.50 -14.25 13.10
CA THR A 534 -12.40 -13.56 12.20
C THR A 534 -13.22 -14.61 11.43
N GLN A 535 -14.53 -14.44 11.41
CA GLN A 535 -15.47 -15.30 10.74
C GLN A 535 -16.28 -14.52 9.72
N GLN A 536 -16.17 -14.90 8.45
CA GLN A 536 -17.06 -14.41 7.41
C GLN A 536 -18.41 -15.13 7.51
N LEU A 537 -19.50 -14.40 7.68
CA LEU A 537 -20.86 -14.90 7.75
C LEU A 537 -21.59 -14.50 6.46
N GLY A 538 -21.63 -15.40 5.49
CA GLY A 538 -22.17 -15.09 4.16
C GLY A 538 -21.31 -14.08 3.39
N ARG A 539 -21.93 -13.26 2.53
CA ARG A 539 -21.21 -12.30 1.65
C ARG A 539 -20.98 -10.93 2.27
N THR A 540 -21.81 -10.53 3.21
CA THR A 540 -21.91 -9.15 3.70
C THR A 540 -21.64 -9.00 5.19
N SER A 541 -21.43 -10.10 5.92
CA SER A 541 -21.30 -10.05 7.37
C SER A 541 -19.97 -10.65 7.82
N THR A 542 -19.35 -10.01 8.80
CA THR A 542 -18.09 -10.45 9.41
C THR A 542 -18.19 -10.34 10.93
N LEU A 543 -17.90 -11.43 11.61
CA LEU A 543 -17.76 -11.50 13.05
C LEU A 543 -16.27 -11.53 13.37
N TYR A 544 -15.82 -10.71 14.32
CA TYR A 544 -14.48 -10.79 14.88
C TYR A 544 -14.52 -10.96 16.38
N LEU A 545 -13.57 -11.73 16.89
CA LEU A 545 -13.33 -11.97 18.30
C LEU A 545 -11.83 -11.80 18.57
N SER A 546 -11.48 -11.01 19.54
CA SER A 546 -10.09 -10.84 19.99
C SER A 546 -10.04 -10.83 21.50
N GLY A 547 -9.05 -11.48 22.09
CA GLY A 547 -8.90 -11.50 23.53
C GLY A 547 -7.48 -11.81 23.99
N SER A 548 -7.11 -11.29 25.16
CA SER A 548 -5.88 -11.64 25.87
C SER A 548 -6.12 -11.76 27.36
N HIS A 549 -5.40 -12.67 27.98
CA HIS A 549 -5.41 -12.92 29.42
C HIS A 549 -3.97 -13.08 29.90
N GLN A 550 -3.52 -12.17 30.79
CA GLN A 550 -2.16 -12.13 31.34
C GLN A 550 -2.22 -12.39 32.84
N THR A 551 -1.47 -13.36 33.31
CA THR A 551 -1.28 -13.69 34.73
C THR A 551 0.12 -13.32 35.22
N TYR A 552 0.26 -13.19 36.53
CA TYR A 552 1.49 -12.75 37.21
C TYR A 552 1.88 -13.68 38.32
N TRP A 553 3.16 -13.68 38.72
CA TRP A 553 3.66 -14.54 39.83
C TRP A 553 3.36 -13.98 41.20
N GLY A 554 3.52 -12.66 41.37
CA GLY A 554 3.41 -12.01 42.68
C GLY A 554 2.02 -11.54 43.07
N THR A 555 1.00 -11.73 42.22
CA THR A 555 -0.37 -11.27 42.48
C THR A 555 -1.40 -12.19 41.83
N SER A 556 -2.59 -12.27 42.40
CA SER A 556 -3.76 -12.93 41.81
C SER A 556 -4.48 -12.03 40.78
N ASN A 557 -4.10 -10.76 40.70
CA ASN A 557 -4.66 -9.84 39.72
C ASN A 557 -4.24 -10.23 38.30
N VAL A 558 -5.12 -9.96 37.34
CA VAL A 558 -4.91 -10.32 35.93
C VAL A 558 -5.24 -9.16 35.03
N ASP A 559 -4.56 -9.08 33.89
CA ASP A 559 -5.00 -8.26 32.78
C ASP A 559 -5.90 -9.09 31.90
N GLU A 560 -7.09 -8.58 31.62
CA GLU A 560 -8.06 -9.19 30.71
C GLU A 560 -8.49 -8.18 29.69
N GLN A 561 -8.46 -8.59 28.45
CA GLN A 561 -8.97 -7.81 27.33
C GLN A 561 -9.79 -8.73 26.44
N PHE A 562 -10.99 -8.29 26.12
CA PHE A 562 -11.87 -9.00 25.19
C PHE A 562 -12.56 -7.98 24.27
N GLN A 563 -12.63 -8.28 23.00
CA GLN A 563 -13.36 -7.51 22.00
C GLN A 563 -14.11 -8.49 21.10
N ALA A 564 -15.36 -8.17 20.83
CA ALA A 564 -16.18 -8.87 19.86
C ALA A 564 -16.93 -7.85 19.01
N GLY A 565 -17.08 -8.12 17.72
CA GLY A 565 -17.85 -7.24 16.87
C GLY A 565 -18.41 -7.95 15.66
N LEU A 566 -19.63 -7.57 15.31
CA LEU A 566 -20.35 -7.99 14.12
C LEU A 566 -20.52 -6.80 13.19
N ASN A 567 -19.93 -6.90 12.01
CA ASN A 567 -20.18 -5.96 10.91
C ASN A 567 -21.06 -6.67 9.88
N THR A 568 -22.16 -6.04 9.49
CA THR A 568 -23.08 -6.60 8.49
C THR A 568 -23.66 -5.49 7.63
N ALA A 569 -23.92 -5.80 6.36
CA ALA A 569 -24.66 -4.95 5.45
C ALA A 569 -25.95 -5.67 5.02
N PHE A 570 -27.08 -5.03 5.18
CA PHE A 570 -28.36 -5.48 4.69
C PHE A 570 -29.02 -4.36 3.88
N GLU A 571 -29.34 -4.61 2.62
CA GLU A 571 -29.91 -3.62 1.68
C GLU A 571 -29.13 -2.28 1.69
N ASP A 572 -27.78 -2.34 1.57
CA ASP A 572 -26.85 -1.20 1.63
C ASP A 572 -26.80 -0.46 2.99
N ILE A 573 -27.56 -0.87 3.98
CA ILE A 573 -27.49 -0.34 5.35
C ILE A 573 -26.42 -1.12 6.12
N ASN A 574 -25.42 -0.38 6.62
CA ASN A 574 -24.35 -0.99 7.37
C ASN A 574 -24.63 -0.95 8.88
N TRP A 575 -24.51 -2.09 9.53
CA TRP A 575 -24.67 -2.29 10.96
C TRP A 575 -23.37 -2.76 11.57
N THR A 576 -22.95 -2.12 12.63
CA THR A 576 -21.80 -2.55 13.43
C THR A 576 -22.22 -2.67 14.88
N LEU A 577 -22.15 -3.87 15.44
CA LEU A 577 -22.31 -4.13 16.87
C LEU A 577 -20.96 -4.49 17.44
N SER A 578 -20.51 -3.83 18.50
CA SER A 578 -19.20 -4.07 19.12
C SER A 578 -19.34 -4.13 20.64
N TYR A 579 -18.61 -5.06 21.24
CA TYR A 579 -18.47 -5.18 22.70
C TYR A 579 -16.99 -5.20 23.05
N SER A 580 -16.61 -4.46 24.09
CA SER A 580 -15.25 -4.45 24.64
C SER A 580 -15.28 -4.61 26.16
N LEU A 581 -14.31 -5.37 26.68
CA LEU A 581 -14.03 -5.54 28.10
C LEU A 581 -12.54 -5.37 28.32
N THR A 582 -12.16 -4.52 29.27
CA THR A 582 -10.78 -4.31 29.69
C THR A 582 -10.69 -4.31 31.22
N LYS A 583 -9.73 -5.06 31.75
CA LYS A 583 -9.39 -5.10 33.16
C LYS A 583 -7.86 -5.09 33.28
N ASN A 584 -7.36 -4.20 34.10
CA ASN A 584 -5.93 -4.08 34.37
C ASN A 584 -5.63 -4.59 35.79
N ALA A 585 -4.53 -5.29 35.94
CA ALA A 585 -4.14 -5.89 37.23
C ALA A 585 -3.96 -4.88 38.38
N TRP A 586 -3.59 -3.64 38.03
CA TRP A 586 -3.33 -2.54 38.98
C TRP A 586 -4.50 -1.57 39.16
N GLN A 587 -5.57 -1.70 38.39
CA GLN A 587 -6.78 -0.88 38.51
C GLN A 587 -7.93 -1.67 39.13
N LYS A 588 -8.70 -1.03 40.00
CA LYS A 588 -9.95 -1.61 40.48
C LYS A 588 -11.05 -1.38 39.44
N GLY A 589 -11.78 -2.44 39.13
CA GLY A 589 -12.91 -2.39 38.21
C GLY A 589 -12.63 -3.01 36.85
N ARG A 590 -13.69 -3.19 36.09
CA ARG A 590 -13.70 -3.61 34.69
C ARG A 590 -14.32 -2.51 33.87
N ASP A 591 -13.70 -2.22 32.74
CA ASP A 591 -14.24 -1.31 31.75
C ASP A 591 -14.96 -2.14 30.68
N GLN A 592 -16.27 -1.96 30.55
CA GLN A 592 -17.12 -2.70 29.62
C GLN A 592 -17.94 -1.74 28.79
N MET A 593 -17.93 -1.92 27.49
CA MET A 593 -18.67 -1.08 26.57
C MET A 593 -19.36 -1.90 25.50
N LEU A 594 -20.61 -1.56 25.26
CA LEU A 594 -21.41 -2.02 24.11
C LEU A 594 -21.66 -0.84 23.18
N ALA A 595 -21.40 -1.01 21.89
CA ALA A 595 -21.66 0.02 20.89
C ALA A 595 -22.43 -0.55 19.70
N LEU A 596 -23.42 0.18 19.23
CA LEU A 596 -24.16 -0.06 18.01
C LEU A 596 -23.97 1.14 17.08
N ASN A 597 -23.62 0.88 15.83
CA ASN A 597 -23.54 1.90 14.79
C ASN A 597 -24.35 1.46 13.57
N VAL A 598 -25.19 2.36 13.06
CA VAL A 598 -26.02 2.13 11.89
C VAL A 598 -25.76 3.25 10.88
N ASN A 599 -25.40 2.89 9.67
CA ASN A 599 -25.13 3.84 8.59
C ASN A 599 -26.04 3.54 7.40
N ILE A 600 -26.79 4.55 6.98
CA ILE A 600 -27.80 4.47 5.92
C ILE A 600 -27.38 5.43 4.80
N PRO A 601 -26.83 4.94 3.67
CA PRO A 601 -26.45 5.81 2.57
C PRO A 601 -27.69 6.39 1.89
N PHE A 602 -27.68 7.68 1.59
CA PHE A 602 -28.81 8.33 0.90
C PHE A 602 -28.92 7.85 -0.56
N SER A 603 -27.87 7.27 -1.12
CA SER A 603 -27.94 6.57 -2.41
C SER A 603 -28.96 5.44 -2.44
N HIS A 604 -29.35 4.89 -1.28
CA HIS A 604 -30.40 3.86 -1.16
C HIS A 604 -31.76 4.40 -1.66
N TRP A 605 -32.05 5.68 -1.46
CA TRP A 605 -33.31 6.31 -1.87
C TRP A 605 -33.19 7.15 -3.13
N LEU A 606 -31.97 7.48 -3.57
CA LEU A 606 -31.72 8.30 -4.75
C LEU A 606 -31.49 7.42 -5.98
N ARG A 607 -32.04 7.84 -7.13
CA ARG A 607 -31.82 7.16 -8.41
C ARG A 607 -30.33 7.11 -8.76
N SER A 608 -29.90 6.04 -9.44
CA SER A 608 -28.50 5.83 -9.81
C SER A 608 -27.93 6.90 -10.75
N ASP A 609 -28.78 7.59 -11.52
CA ASP A 609 -28.45 8.65 -12.46
C ASP A 609 -28.49 10.08 -11.85
N SER A 610 -28.88 10.18 -10.57
CA SER A 610 -28.93 11.46 -9.88
C SER A 610 -27.55 12.10 -9.75
N LYS A 611 -27.40 13.34 -10.22
CA LYS A 611 -26.20 14.19 -10.04
C LYS A 611 -26.18 14.89 -8.67
N SER A 612 -27.10 14.57 -7.79
CA SER A 612 -27.20 15.19 -6.48
C SER A 612 -26.01 14.87 -5.58
N GLN A 613 -25.44 15.86 -4.93
CA GLN A 613 -24.38 15.71 -3.91
C GLN A 613 -24.82 14.83 -2.72
N TRP A 614 -26.12 14.72 -2.47
CA TRP A 614 -26.68 13.86 -1.42
C TRP A 614 -26.43 12.37 -1.63
N ARG A 615 -26.06 11.94 -2.84
CA ARG A 615 -25.61 10.55 -3.08
C ARG A 615 -24.35 10.15 -2.32
N HIS A 616 -23.52 11.14 -1.98
CA HIS A 616 -22.28 10.97 -1.22
C HIS A 616 -22.49 11.20 0.28
N ALA A 617 -23.74 11.33 0.71
CA ALA A 617 -24.10 11.49 2.12
C ALA A 617 -24.76 10.23 2.68
N SER A 618 -24.63 10.05 4.00
CA SER A 618 -25.25 8.98 4.76
C SER A 618 -25.82 9.54 6.06
N ALA A 619 -26.96 9.01 6.48
CA ALA A 619 -27.44 9.16 7.85
C ALA A 619 -26.68 8.16 8.74
N SER A 620 -26.38 8.57 9.96
CA SER A 620 -25.76 7.72 10.96
C SER A 620 -26.53 7.76 12.28
N TYR A 621 -26.62 6.63 12.91
CA TYR A 621 -27.01 6.51 14.31
C TYR A 621 -25.95 5.72 15.06
N SER A 622 -25.50 6.25 16.20
CA SER A 622 -24.57 5.56 17.07
C SER A 622 -25.09 5.54 18.51
N MET A 623 -25.01 4.38 19.14
CA MET A 623 -25.31 4.18 20.54
C MET A 623 -24.07 3.56 21.19
N SER A 624 -23.62 4.11 22.30
CA SER A 624 -22.63 3.51 23.17
C SER A 624 -23.17 3.42 24.59
N HIS A 625 -23.05 2.24 25.17
CA HIS A 625 -23.47 1.97 26.56
C HIS A 625 -22.28 1.45 27.35
N ASP A 626 -21.83 2.25 28.29
CA ASP A 626 -20.91 1.83 29.32
C ASP A 626 -21.72 1.00 30.34
N LEU A 627 -21.39 -0.26 30.49
CA LEU A 627 -22.12 -1.16 31.39
C LEU A 627 -22.03 -0.75 32.86
N ASN A 628 -21.24 0.28 33.20
CA ASN A 628 -21.26 0.99 34.48
C ASN A 628 -22.40 2.03 34.58
N GLY A 629 -23.25 2.13 33.56
CA GLY A 629 -24.51 2.83 33.60
C GLY A 629 -24.66 4.02 32.65
N ARG A 630 -23.60 4.50 31.96
CA ARG A 630 -23.68 5.64 31.04
C ARG A 630 -24.06 5.20 29.64
N MET A 631 -25.08 5.83 29.04
CA MET A 631 -25.52 5.60 27.67
C MET A 631 -25.43 6.90 26.87
N THR A 632 -24.87 6.83 25.66
CA THR A 632 -24.80 7.93 24.71
C THR A 632 -25.46 7.50 23.40
N ASN A 633 -26.38 8.33 22.90
CA ASN A 633 -27.08 8.16 21.64
C ASN A 633 -26.82 9.37 20.75
N LEU A 634 -26.34 9.16 19.55
CA LEU A 634 -26.07 10.22 18.57
C LEU A 634 -26.73 9.86 17.24
N ALA A 635 -27.31 10.84 16.60
CA ALA A 635 -27.81 10.74 15.25
C ALA A 635 -27.29 11.89 14.42
N GLY A 636 -27.04 11.68 13.14
CA GLY A 636 -26.51 12.72 12.30
C GLY A 636 -26.33 12.35 10.84
N VAL A 637 -25.60 13.18 10.14
CA VAL A 637 -25.31 13.05 8.72
C VAL A 637 -23.82 13.25 8.49
N TYR A 638 -23.27 12.44 7.63
CA TYR A 638 -21.89 12.61 7.14
C TYR A 638 -21.84 12.36 5.62
N GLY A 639 -20.80 12.88 4.99
CA GLY A 639 -20.64 12.70 3.55
C GLY A 639 -19.42 13.42 3.01
N THR A 640 -19.34 13.48 1.68
CA THR A 640 -18.29 14.19 0.96
C THR A 640 -18.88 15.28 0.06
N LEU A 641 -18.13 16.33 -0.12
CA LEU A 641 -18.42 17.50 -0.93
C LEU A 641 -17.26 17.77 -1.88
N LEU A 642 -17.46 18.71 -2.80
CA LEU A 642 -16.57 19.12 -3.87
C LEU A 642 -16.46 18.05 -4.98
N GLU A 643 -15.95 18.47 -6.12
CA GLU A 643 -15.88 17.65 -7.33
C GLU A 643 -15.05 16.38 -7.15
N ASP A 644 -13.93 16.48 -6.45
CA ASP A 644 -13.03 15.36 -6.15
C ASP A 644 -13.43 14.57 -4.89
N ASN A 645 -14.57 14.86 -4.25
CA ASN A 645 -14.99 14.30 -2.97
C ASN A 645 -13.93 14.46 -1.86
N ASN A 646 -13.15 15.53 -1.95
CA ASN A 646 -11.99 15.77 -1.11
C ASN A 646 -12.26 16.63 0.14
N LEU A 647 -13.50 17.05 0.35
CA LEU A 647 -13.99 17.66 1.59
C LEU A 647 -15.02 16.72 2.23
N SER A 648 -14.65 16.07 3.34
CA SER A 648 -15.59 15.27 4.13
C SER A 648 -16.14 16.06 5.32
N TYR A 649 -17.41 15.85 5.64
CA TYR A 649 -18.08 16.45 6.78
C TYR A 649 -18.81 15.38 7.59
N SER A 650 -18.97 15.63 8.90
CA SER A 650 -19.84 14.86 9.77
C SER A 650 -20.47 15.79 10.81
N VAL A 651 -21.77 15.70 10.98
CA VAL A 651 -22.51 16.43 12.01
C VAL A 651 -23.41 15.44 12.74
N GLN A 652 -23.21 15.31 14.03
CA GLN A 652 -24.04 14.43 14.88
C GLN A 652 -24.44 15.16 16.16
N THR A 653 -25.63 14.87 16.63
CA THR A 653 -26.15 15.37 17.89
C THR A 653 -26.96 14.29 18.60
N GLY A 654 -27.08 14.41 19.90
CA GLY A 654 -27.83 13.42 20.69
C GLY A 654 -27.79 13.71 22.17
N TYR A 655 -27.91 12.65 22.95
CA TYR A 655 -28.04 12.73 24.39
C TYR A 655 -27.15 11.68 25.06
N ALA A 656 -26.48 12.11 26.10
CA ALA A 656 -25.69 11.22 26.99
C ALA A 656 -26.28 11.30 28.40
N GLY A 657 -26.48 10.15 29.05
CA GLY A 657 -27.03 10.11 30.41
C GLY A 657 -26.80 8.76 31.09
N GLY A 658 -27.10 8.73 32.40
CA GLY A 658 -26.87 7.57 33.25
C GLY A 658 -25.46 7.49 33.86
N GLY A 659 -25.27 6.61 34.86
CA GLY A 659 -24.04 6.51 35.62
C GLY A 659 -23.78 7.73 36.52
N ASP A 660 -22.55 7.89 36.97
CA ASP A 660 -22.12 8.99 37.86
C ASP A 660 -21.89 10.33 37.13
N GLY A 661 -22.09 10.40 35.80
CA GLY A 661 -21.88 11.60 35.02
C GLY A 661 -23.14 12.44 34.81
N ASN A 662 -22.96 13.74 34.53
CA ASN A 662 -24.07 14.63 34.16
C ASN A 662 -24.75 14.14 32.90
N SER A 663 -26.09 14.21 32.92
CA SER A 663 -26.90 13.85 31.76
C SER A 663 -27.24 15.12 30.97
N GLY A 664 -27.08 15.05 29.63
CA GLY A 664 -27.39 16.18 28.81
C GLY A 664 -27.14 16.00 27.32
N SER A 665 -27.33 17.09 26.57
CA SER A 665 -27.12 17.11 25.14
C SER A 665 -25.65 16.99 24.80
N THR A 666 -25.35 16.23 23.78
CA THR A 666 -23.99 16.09 23.25
C THR A 666 -24.02 16.11 21.73
N GLY A 667 -22.94 16.55 21.12
CA GLY A 667 -22.84 16.56 19.68
C GLY A 667 -21.47 16.98 19.18
N TYR A 668 -21.22 16.72 17.90
CA TYR A 668 -19.99 17.15 17.25
C TYR A 668 -20.22 17.47 15.76
N ALA A 669 -19.37 18.34 15.24
CA ALA A 669 -19.28 18.65 13.83
C ALA A 669 -17.83 18.64 13.40
N THR A 670 -17.53 18.02 12.24
CA THR A 670 -16.17 17.92 11.71
C THR A 670 -16.15 18.23 10.22
N LEU A 671 -15.05 18.85 9.78
CA LEU A 671 -14.70 19.07 8.39
C LEU A 671 -13.28 18.60 8.18
N ASN A 672 -13.05 17.78 7.15
CA ASN A 672 -11.72 17.31 6.77
C ASN A 672 -11.52 17.54 5.27
N TYR A 673 -10.50 18.28 4.92
CA TYR A 673 -10.12 18.60 3.56
C TYR A 673 -8.84 17.92 3.15
N ARG A 674 -8.83 17.25 1.98
CA ARG A 674 -7.65 16.66 1.35
C ARG A 674 -7.30 17.44 0.09
N GLY A 675 -6.25 18.23 0.19
CA GLY A 675 -5.80 19.07 -0.92
C GLY A 675 -4.54 18.56 -1.58
N GLY A 676 -4.20 19.08 -2.76
CA GLY A 676 -2.96 18.74 -3.46
C GLY A 676 -1.68 19.16 -2.72
N TYR A 677 -1.78 20.14 -1.83
CA TYR A 677 -0.65 20.69 -1.07
C TYR A 677 -0.62 20.26 0.41
N GLY A 678 -1.60 19.46 0.84
CA GLY A 678 -1.72 18.99 2.22
C GLY A 678 -3.17 18.79 2.64
N ASN A 679 -3.36 18.35 3.88
CA ASN A 679 -4.65 18.08 4.49
C ASN A 679 -4.91 19.07 5.63
N ALA A 680 -6.16 19.41 5.84
CA ALA A 680 -6.59 20.23 6.96
C ALA A 680 -7.86 19.64 7.58
N ASN A 681 -7.99 19.70 8.89
CA ASN A 681 -9.19 19.32 9.60
C ASN A 681 -9.55 20.32 10.70
N ILE A 682 -10.84 20.47 10.92
CA ILE A 682 -11.38 21.24 12.04
C ILE A 682 -12.62 20.53 12.55
N GLY A 683 -12.83 20.58 13.87
CA GLY A 683 -14.00 20.02 14.47
C GLY A 683 -14.33 20.67 15.79
N TYR A 684 -15.61 20.63 16.11
CA TYR A 684 -16.17 21.15 17.34
C TYR A 684 -17.04 20.08 17.96
N SER A 685 -16.86 19.85 19.26
CA SER A 685 -17.74 19.00 20.05
C SER A 685 -18.24 19.75 21.30
N HIS A 686 -19.42 19.39 21.75
CA HIS A 686 -20.01 19.92 22.98
C HIS A 686 -20.73 18.81 23.76
N SER A 687 -20.68 18.94 25.04
CA SER A 687 -21.55 18.28 26.02
C SER A 687 -21.90 19.31 27.08
N ASP A 688 -22.76 19.01 28.06
CA ASP A 688 -23.24 19.99 29.04
C ASP A 688 -22.15 20.78 29.74
N ASP A 689 -21.03 20.15 30.08
CA ASP A 689 -19.96 20.79 30.82
C ASP A 689 -18.70 21.06 29.99
N ILE A 690 -18.61 20.51 28.76
CA ILE A 690 -17.38 20.50 27.96
C ILE A 690 -17.68 21.01 26.55
N LYS A 691 -16.89 21.98 26.12
CA LYS A 691 -16.81 22.42 24.73
C LYS A 691 -15.37 22.21 24.24
N GLN A 692 -15.24 21.60 23.11
CA GLN A 692 -13.93 21.29 22.55
C GLN A 692 -13.86 21.73 21.08
N LEU A 693 -12.82 22.50 20.76
CA LEU A 693 -12.43 22.81 19.40
C LEU A 693 -11.12 22.07 19.11
N TYR A 694 -11.08 21.30 18.06
CA TYR A 694 -9.85 20.69 17.57
C TYR A 694 -9.60 21.05 16.11
N TYR A 695 -8.35 21.13 15.75
CA TYR A 695 -7.91 21.52 14.42
C TYR A 695 -6.56 20.87 14.10
N GLY A 696 -6.30 20.66 12.83
CA GLY A 696 -5.04 20.06 12.40
C GLY A 696 -4.71 20.41 10.97
N VAL A 697 -3.41 20.38 10.69
CA VAL A 697 -2.84 20.51 9.34
C VAL A 697 -1.73 19.49 9.21
N SER A 698 -1.71 18.79 8.09
CA SER A 698 -0.66 17.83 7.79
C SER A 698 -0.31 17.86 6.32
N GLY A 699 0.95 17.58 6.01
CA GLY A 699 1.41 17.57 4.63
C GLY A 699 2.86 17.12 4.50
N GLY A 700 3.30 17.05 3.27
CA GLY A 700 4.64 16.72 2.88
C GLY A 700 5.28 17.78 2.01
N VAL A 701 6.55 17.98 2.19
CA VAL A 701 7.40 18.88 1.40
C VAL A 701 8.51 18.05 0.78
N LEU A 702 8.62 18.07 -0.52
CA LEU A 702 9.65 17.36 -1.27
C LEU A 702 10.56 18.37 -1.98
N ALA A 703 11.82 18.44 -1.58
CA ALA A 703 12.86 19.25 -2.21
C ALA A 703 13.71 18.39 -3.15
N HIS A 704 13.72 18.72 -4.43
CA HIS A 704 14.39 17.97 -5.49
C HIS A 704 15.11 18.92 -6.47
N ALA A 705 15.87 18.37 -7.42
CA ALA A 705 16.67 19.17 -8.34
C ALA A 705 15.88 20.24 -9.14
N ASN A 706 14.57 20.05 -9.33
CA ASN A 706 13.70 20.98 -10.05
C ASN A 706 12.91 21.92 -9.12
N GLY A 707 13.26 22.01 -7.83
CA GLY A 707 12.62 22.89 -6.84
C GLY A 707 11.90 22.14 -5.71
N VAL A 708 10.89 22.77 -5.13
CA VAL A 708 10.12 22.22 -3.99
C VAL A 708 8.70 21.93 -4.43
N THR A 709 8.21 20.72 -4.15
CA THR A 709 6.83 20.32 -4.40
C THR A 709 6.15 19.98 -3.08
N LEU A 710 4.99 20.58 -2.84
CA LEU A 710 4.15 20.29 -1.68
C LEU A 710 3.20 19.14 -2.00
N GLY A 711 2.82 18.38 -0.98
CA GLY A 711 1.91 17.25 -1.12
C GLY A 711 1.14 16.92 0.14
N GLN A 712 0.29 15.92 0.05
CA GLN A 712 -0.31 15.27 1.22
C GLN A 712 0.80 14.62 2.06
N PRO A 713 0.53 14.21 3.32
CA PRO A 713 1.52 13.51 4.14
C PRO A 713 2.16 12.35 3.38
N LEU A 714 3.49 12.33 3.34
CA LEU A 714 4.29 11.36 2.58
C LEU A 714 4.53 10.11 3.41
N ASN A 715 4.48 8.96 2.77
CA ASN A 715 5.05 7.71 3.30
C ASN A 715 6.58 7.67 3.05
N ASP A 716 7.22 6.60 3.49
CA ASP A 716 8.66 6.41 3.27
C ASP A 716 9.01 6.36 1.78
N THR A 717 8.19 5.68 0.98
CA THR A 717 8.36 5.51 -0.47
C THR A 717 7.31 6.30 -1.21
N VAL A 718 7.73 7.22 -2.08
CA VAL A 718 6.85 8.16 -2.78
C VAL A 718 7.21 8.28 -4.25
N VAL A 719 6.25 8.77 -5.06
CA VAL A 719 6.50 9.07 -6.48
C VAL A 719 6.38 10.57 -6.73
N LEU A 720 7.41 11.15 -7.32
CA LEU A 720 7.36 12.48 -7.89
C LEU A 720 6.84 12.39 -9.33
N VAL A 721 5.64 12.87 -9.56
CA VAL A 721 5.06 13.03 -10.90
C VAL A 721 5.64 14.27 -11.54
N LYS A 722 6.16 14.14 -12.76
CA LYS A 722 6.73 15.24 -13.56
C LYS A 722 6.06 15.30 -14.91
N VAL A 723 5.32 16.37 -15.15
CA VAL A 723 4.60 16.65 -16.40
C VAL A 723 4.80 18.13 -16.76
N PRO A 724 5.98 18.56 -17.22
CA PRO A 724 6.26 19.96 -17.47
C PRO A 724 5.23 20.60 -18.41
N GLY A 725 4.64 21.73 -17.98
CA GLY A 725 3.63 22.46 -18.74
C GLY A 725 2.18 22.00 -18.53
N ALA A 726 1.93 20.87 -17.85
CA ALA A 726 0.59 20.43 -17.51
C ALA A 726 0.25 20.82 -16.06
N LYS A 727 -0.36 21.98 -15.88
CA LYS A 727 -0.89 22.46 -14.61
C LYS A 727 -2.25 21.82 -14.33
N ASP A 728 -2.55 21.55 -13.03
CA ASP A 728 -3.82 21.01 -12.51
C ASP A 728 -4.23 19.64 -13.08
N ALA A 729 -3.30 18.92 -13.73
CA ALA A 729 -3.53 17.55 -14.18
C ALA A 729 -3.77 16.63 -12.97
N LYS A 730 -4.88 15.93 -12.95
CA LYS A 730 -5.27 15.03 -11.87
C LYS A 730 -4.54 13.69 -12.02
N VAL A 731 -4.06 13.17 -10.89
CA VAL A 731 -3.53 11.81 -10.84
C VAL A 731 -4.69 10.84 -10.57
N GLU A 732 -4.85 9.81 -11.42
CA GLU A 732 -5.90 8.81 -11.27
C GLU A 732 -5.84 8.11 -9.92
N ASN A 733 -7.02 7.77 -9.37
CA ASN A 733 -7.18 7.04 -8.10
C ASN A 733 -6.53 7.71 -6.88
N GLN A 734 -6.26 9.02 -6.97
CA GLN A 734 -5.70 9.82 -5.89
C GLN A 734 -6.59 11.02 -5.59
N THR A 735 -7.24 11.00 -4.42
CA THR A 735 -8.15 12.08 -4.03
C THR A 735 -7.37 13.38 -3.79
N GLY A 736 -7.69 14.42 -4.56
CA GLY A 736 -7.14 15.76 -4.42
C GLY A 736 -5.69 15.94 -4.92
N VAL A 737 -5.03 14.91 -5.46
CA VAL A 737 -3.67 15.02 -5.99
C VAL A 737 -3.71 15.54 -7.43
N ARG A 738 -3.15 16.73 -7.63
CA ARG A 738 -3.05 17.43 -8.92
C ARG A 738 -1.67 18.03 -9.08
N THR A 739 -1.23 18.19 -10.33
CA THR A 739 0.05 18.85 -10.63
C THR A 739 0.00 20.34 -10.26
N ASP A 740 1.11 20.84 -9.74
CA ASP A 740 1.30 22.26 -9.44
C ASP A 740 1.44 23.10 -10.73
N TRP A 741 1.65 24.42 -10.58
CA TRP A 741 1.82 25.34 -11.70
C TRP A 741 3.05 25.03 -12.58
N ARG A 742 3.99 24.22 -12.12
CA ARG A 742 5.19 23.75 -12.84
C ARG A 742 4.98 22.39 -13.50
N GLY A 743 3.85 21.71 -13.24
CA GLY A 743 3.57 20.36 -13.68
C GLY A 743 4.14 19.26 -12.76
N TYR A 744 4.29 19.52 -11.46
CA TYR A 744 4.76 18.54 -10.47
C TYR A 744 3.66 18.18 -9.47
N ALA A 745 3.59 16.92 -9.11
CA ALA A 745 2.77 16.43 -8.00
C ALA A 745 3.52 15.33 -7.24
N VAL A 746 3.13 15.09 -6.00
CA VAL A 746 3.68 13.98 -5.21
C VAL A 746 2.58 12.97 -4.94
N LEU A 747 2.78 11.72 -5.37
CA LEU A 747 2.02 10.60 -4.86
C LEU A 747 2.60 10.22 -3.50
N PRO A 748 1.80 10.30 -2.44
CA PRO A 748 2.31 10.12 -1.09
C PRO A 748 2.67 8.68 -0.73
N TYR A 749 2.31 7.73 -1.58
CA TYR A 749 2.48 6.30 -1.33
C TYR A 749 2.88 5.55 -2.60
N ALA A 750 3.90 4.70 -2.51
CA ALA A 750 4.23 3.69 -3.49
C ALA A 750 4.65 2.38 -2.79
N THR A 751 4.32 1.26 -3.40
CA THR A 751 4.68 -0.06 -2.87
C THR A 751 6.11 -0.38 -3.29
N GLU A 752 6.98 -0.57 -2.30
CA GLU A 752 8.38 -0.91 -2.54
C GLU A 752 8.53 -2.28 -3.21
N TYR A 753 9.53 -2.38 -4.11
CA TYR A 753 9.88 -3.56 -4.91
C TYR A 753 8.72 -4.14 -5.72
N ARG A 754 7.73 -3.30 -6.03
CA ARG A 754 6.55 -3.63 -6.85
C ARG A 754 6.39 -2.62 -7.97
N GLU A 755 5.75 -3.05 -9.02
CA GLU A 755 5.35 -2.15 -10.09
C GLU A 755 4.19 -1.28 -9.62
N ASN A 756 4.38 0.03 -9.67
CA ASN A 756 3.38 1.02 -9.34
C ASN A 756 2.95 1.72 -10.64
N ARG A 757 1.70 1.57 -11.01
CA ARG A 757 1.10 2.28 -12.13
C ARG A 757 0.73 3.70 -11.69
N VAL A 758 1.29 4.69 -12.35
CA VAL A 758 0.97 6.11 -12.19
C VAL A 758 0.27 6.57 -13.46
N ALA A 759 -0.94 7.06 -13.34
CA ALA A 759 -1.73 7.51 -14.49
C ALA A 759 -2.29 8.91 -14.27
N LEU A 760 -2.39 9.67 -15.34
CA LEU A 760 -2.97 11.01 -15.36
C LEU A 760 -4.35 10.97 -16.02
N ASP A 761 -5.31 11.65 -15.43
CA ASP A 761 -6.63 11.83 -16.02
C ASP A 761 -6.54 12.86 -17.14
N THR A 762 -6.54 12.37 -18.37
CA THR A 762 -6.41 13.19 -19.57
C THR A 762 -7.54 14.19 -19.75
N ASN A 763 -8.72 13.95 -19.16
CA ASN A 763 -9.85 14.87 -19.22
C ASN A 763 -9.64 16.15 -18.39
N THR A 764 -8.64 16.16 -17.51
CA THR A 764 -8.31 17.32 -16.66
C THR A 764 -7.17 18.16 -17.22
N LEU A 765 -6.59 17.74 -18.34
CA LEU A 765 -5.55 18.51 -19.01
C LEU A 765 -6.13 19.78 -19.64
N ALA A 766 -5.33 20.83 -19.67
CA ALA A 766 -5.68 22.04 -20.39
C ALA A 766 -5.78 21.74 -21.90
N ASP A 767 -6.64 22.48 -22.60
CA ASP A 767 -6.92 22.27 -24.04
C ASP A 767 -5.68 22.30 -24.94
N ASN A 768 -4.66 23.06 -24.53
CA ASN A 768 -3.39 23.20 -25.24
C ASN A 768 -2.31 22.17 -24.83
N VAL A 769 -2.65 21.18 -24.01
CA VAL A 769 -1.72 20.13 -23.53
C VAL A 769 -2.12 18.79 -24.13
N ASP A 770 -1.14 18.09 -24.66
CA ASP A 770 -1.27 16.71 -25.13
C ASP A 770 -0.16 15.85 -24.52
N LEU A 771 -0.43 14.58 -24.22
CA LEU A 771 0.53 13.65 -23.61
C LEU A 771 0.88 12.53 -24.58
N ASP A 772 2.17 12.23 -24.71
CA ASP A 772 2.61 11.05 -25.46
C ASP A 772 2.11 9.75 -24.80
N ASN A 773 2.14 9.72 -23.47
CA ASN A 773 1.63 8.62 -22.65
C ASN A 773 0.94 9.18 -21.40
N ALA A 774 -0.23 8.67 -21.07
CA ALA A 774 -0.94 9.01 -19.84
C ALA A 774 -0.59 8.10 -18.66
N VAL A 775 0.22 7.06 -18.87
CA VAL A 775 0.59 6.05 -17.85
C VAL A 775 2.10 5.88 -17.80
N ALA A 776 2.64 5.81 -16.60
CA ALA A 776 4.04 5.46 -16.31
C ALA A 776 4.08 4.41 -15.20
N ASN A 777 4.98 3.43 -15.34
CA ASN A 777 5.20 2.40 -14.33
C ASN A 777 6.56 2.63 -13.66
N VAL A 778 6.60 2.51 -12.33
CA VAL A 778 7.82 2.67 -11.52
C VAL A 778 7.94 1.54 -10.50
N VAL A 779 9.17 1.11 -10.22
CA VAL A 779 9.46 0.04 -9.25
C VAL A 779 10.44 0.57 -8.20
N PRO A 780 9.96 1.27 -7.17
CA PRO A 780 10.84 1.87 -6.17
C PRO A 780 11.46 0.84 -5.24
N THR A 781 12.70 1.08 -4.81
CA THR A 781 13.24 0.48 -3.60
C THR A 781 12.60 1.14 -2.37
N ARG A 782 12.70 0.53 -1.21
CA ARG A 782 12.16 1.07 0.04
C ARG A 782 12.76 2.44 0.36
N GLY A 783 11.91 3.36 0.80
CA GLY A 783 12.32 4.73 1.11
C GLY A 783 12.77 5.56 -0.09
N ALA A 784 12.62 5.04 -1.31
CA ALA A 784 12.96 5.75 -2.53
C ALA A 784 11.96 6.85 -2.87
N ILE A 785 12.47 7.90 -3.47
CA ILE A 785 11.67 8.94 -4.13
C ILE A 785 11.89 8.74 -5.62
N VAL A 786 11.00 7.99 -6.27
CA VAL A 786 11.09 7.69 -7.69
C VAL A 786 10.36 8.73 -8.53
N ARG A 787 10.74 8.87 -9.80
CA ARG A 787 10.15 9.86 -10.70
C ARG A 787 9.34 9.19 -11.80
N ALA A 788 8.03 9.48 -11.84
CA ALA A 788 7.17 9.17 -12.97
C ALA A 788 7.19 10.37 -13.92
N GLU A 789 7.82 10.21 -15.07
CA GLU A 789 8.01 11.29 -16.05
C GLU A 789 7.07 11.09 -17.23
N PHE A 790 6.32 12.13 -17.55
CA PHE A 790 5.40 12.19 -18.68
C PHE A 790 5.86 13.27 -19.65
N LYS A 791 5.89 12.93 -20.91
CA LYS A 791 6.20 13.90 -21.96
C LYS A 791 4.91 14.61 -22.39
N ALA A 792 4.85 15.90 -22.09
CA ALA A 792 3.73 16.75 -22.50
C ALA A 792 4.16 17.63 -23.66
N ARG A 793 3.32 17.69 -24.66
CA ARG A 793 3.40 18.66 -25.76
C ARG A 793 2.46 19.80 -25.45
N VAL A 794 3.04 20.98 -25.23
CA VAL A 794 2.27 22.19 -24.89
C VAL A 794 2.30 23.10 -26.09
N GLY A 795 1.12 23.43 -26.63
CA GLY A 795 1.01 24.30 -27.78
C GLY A 795 -0.32 24.13 -28.51
N ILE A 796 -0.41 24.65 -29.69
CA ILE A 796 -1.65 24.66 -30.48
C ILE A 796 -1.91 23.28 -31.06
N LYS A 797 -3.15 22.80 -31.00
CA LYS A 797 -3.64 21.64 -31.75
C LYS A 797 -4.05 22.13 -33.14
N LEU A 798 -3.35 21.67 -34.18
CA LEU A 798 -3.46 22.15 -35.53
C LEU A 798 -3.94 21.03 -36.47
N LEU A 799 -5.06 21.25 -37.15
CA LEU A 799 -5.49 20.46 -38.30
C LEU A 799 -5.05 21.21 -39.55
N MET A 800 -3.97 20.72 -40.15
CA MET A 800 -3.39 21.37 -41.33
C MET A 800 -3.82 20.66 -42.62
N THR A 801 -4.29 21.40 -43.60
CA THR A 801 -4.52 20.90 -44.97
C THR A 801 -3.34 21.29 -45.83
N LEU A 802 -2.56 20.33 -46.25
CA LEU A 802 -1.33 20.50 -46.98
C LEU A 802 -1.55 20.22 -48.47
N THR A 803 -1.09 21.17 -49.33
CA THR A 803 -1.14 21.04 -50.80
C THR A 803 0.26 21.18 -51.37
N HIS A 804 0.56 20.46 -52.43
CA HIS A 804 1.79 20.59 -53.22
C HIS A 804 1.39 20.73 -54.71
N ASN A 805 1.87 21.79 -55.39
CA ASN A 805 1.49 22.09 -56.78
C ASN A 805 -0.04 22.14 -57.00
N ASN A 806 -0.79 22.78 -56.10
CA ASN A 806 -2.25 22.88 -56.07
C ASN A 806 -3.02 21.54 -55.94
N LYS A 807 -2.35 20.43 -55.61
CA LYS A 807 -2.99 19.13 -55.31
C LYS A 807 -2.82 18.82 -53.83
N PRO A 808 -3.78 18.13 -53.17
CA PRO A 808 -3.60 17.61 -51.82
C PRO A 808 -2.36 16.71 -51.77
N LEU A 809 -1.63 16.75 -50.65
CA LEU A 809 -0.54 15.82 -50.42
C LEU A 809 -1.05 14.38 -50.29
N PRO A 810 -0.24 13.39 -50.72
CA PRO A 810 -0.67 12.01 -50.78
C PRO A 810 -1.06 11.46 -49.42
N PHE A 811 -2.11 10.65 -49.41
CA PHE A 811 -2.49 9.86 -48.20
C PHE A 811 -1.30 9.00 -47.75
N GLY A 812 -1.04 8.94 -46.43
CA GLY A 812 0.06 8.18 -45.88
C GLY A 812 1.40 8.93 -45.80
N ALA A 813 1.51 10.15 -46.34
CA ALA A 813 2.71 10.97 -46.22
C ALA A 813 2.99 11.32 -44.74
N MET A 814 4.26 11.26 -44.35
CA MET A 814 4.69 11.57 -42.98
C MET A 814 5.02 13.05 -42.85
N VAL A 815 4.44 13.71 -41.87
CA VAL A 815 4.68 15.12 -41.55
C VAL A 815 5.41 15.21 -40.24
N THR A 816 6.51 15.95 -40.18
CA THR A 816 7.31 16.19 -38.98
C THR A 816 7.54 17.67 -38.76
N SER A 817 7.43 18.12 -37.51
CA SER A 817 7.77 19.47 -37.10
C SER A 817 9.07 19.49 -36.33
N GLU A 818 10.08 20.23 -36.81
CA GLU A 818 11.37 20.36 -36.10
C GLU A 818 11.23 21.09 -34.76
N SER A 819 10.34 22.09 -34.70
CA SER A 819 10.21 22.97 -33.53
C SER A 819 9.45 22.33 -32.35
N SER A 820 8.53 21.39 -32.61
CA SER A 820 7.67 20.78 -31.58
C SER A 820 7.87 19.28 -31.40
N GLN A 821 8.76 18.64 -32.16
CA GLN A 821 8.91 17.18 -32.24
C GLN A 821 7.57 16.44 -32.46
N SER A 822 6.59 17.15 -33.04
CA SER A 822 5.29 16.58 -33.40
C SER A 822 5.39 15.89 -34.74
N SER A 823 4.77 14.75 -34.88
CA SER A 823 4.66 14.04 -36.16
C SER A 823 3.22 13.62 -36.41
N GLY A 824 2.84 13.51 -37.65
CA GLY A 824 1.51 13.08 -38.07
C GLY A 824 1.55 12.44 -39.45
N ILE A 825 0.48 11.76 -39.81
CA ILE A 825 0.31 11.14 -41.13
C ILE A 825 -0.80 11.90 -41.85
N VAL A 826 -0.56 12.20 -43.13
CA VAL A 826 -1.54 12.83 -43.99
C VAL A 826 -2.71 11.88 -44.23
N ALA A 827 -3.91 12.34 -43.90
CA ALA A 827 -5.17 11.64 -44.14
C ALA A 827 -5.75 12.10 -45.49
N ASP A 828 -7.02 11.79 -45.73
CA ASP A 828 -7.72 12.22 -46.95
C ASP A 828 -7.64 13.74 -47.19
N ASN A 829 -7.65 14.13 -48.44
CA ASN A 829 -7.61 15.53 -48.85
C ASN A 829 -6.41 16.36 -48.33
N GLY A 830 -5.28 15.69 -48.00
CA GLY A 830 -4.08 16.37 -47.56
C GLY A 830 -4.14 16.83 -46.11
N GLN A 831 -5.05 16.32 -45.30
CA GLN A 831 -5.22 16.72 -43.90
C GLN A 831 -4.26 16.00 -42.96
N VAL A 832 -3.65 16.74 -42.03
CA VAL A 832 -2.81 16.18 -40.97
C VAL A 832 -3.10 16.87 -39.65
N TYR A 833 -3.21 16.10 -38.60
CA TYR A 833 -3.30 16.59 -37.21
C TYR A 833 -1.92 16.66 -36.55
N LEU A 834 -1.58 17.79 -35.98
CA LEU A 834 -0.33 18.06 -35.26
C LEU A 834 -0.65 18.72 -33.91
N SER A 835 0.00 18.30 -32.85
CA SER A 835 -0.18 18.87 -31.50
C SER A 835 1.10 19.53 -31.00
N GLY A 836 0.98 20.47 -30.05
CA GLY A 836 2.12 21.18 -29.47
C GLY A 836 2.76 22.18 -30.43
N MET A 837 2.02 22.70 -31.39
CA MET A 837 2.56 23.57 -32.43
C MET A 837 2.71 25.03 -31.92
N PRO A 838 3.85 25.70 -32.26
CA PRO A 838 4.00 27.13 -31.98
C PRO A 838 3.15 27.97 -32.94
N LEU A 839 3.03 29.29 -32.65
CA LEU A 839 2.30 30.24 -33.53
C LEU A 839 2.88 30.34 -34.94
N ALA A 840 4.15 30.09 -35.12
CA ALA A 840 4.79 30.08 -36.43
C ALA A 840 5.88 29.00 -36.48
N GLY A 841 6.04 28.35 -37.63
CA GLY A 841 7.02 27.28 -37.78
C GLY A 841 7.07 26.67 -39.18
N LYS A 842 7.78 25.55 -39.25
CA LYS A 842 7.93 24.77 -40.48
C LYS A 842 7.56 23.32 -40.20
N VAL A 843 6.94 22.69 -41.20
CA VAL A 843 6.71 21.25 -41.21
C VAL A 843 7.36 20.64 -42.43
N GLN A 844 8.05 19.54 -42.24
CA GLN A 844 8.63 18.74 -43.33
C GLN A 844 7.68 17.58 -43.62
N VAL A 845 7.47 17.32 -44.91
CA VAL A 845 6.59 16.25 -45.37
C VAL A 845 7.38 15.31 -46.27
N LYS A 846 7.24 14.02 -46.07
CA LYS A 846 7.89 12.96 -46.84
C LYS A 846 6.84 11.92 -47.26
N TRP A 847 6.77 11.61 -48.57
CA TRP A 847 5.82 10.60 -49.08
C TRP A 847 6.47 9.50 -49.94
N GLY A 848 7.80 9.48 -50.05
CA GLY A 848 8.58 8.48 -50.74
C GLY A 848 10.07 8.58 -50.46
N GLU A 849 10.89 7.73 -51.07
CA GLU A 849 12.35 7.72 -50.90
C GLU A 849 13.11 8.56 -51.97
N GLU A 850 12.41 9.01 -53.03
CA GLU A 850 12.99 9.79 -54.10
C GLU A 850 13.27 11.23 -53.66
N GLU A 851 14.28 11.88 -54.27
CA GLU A 851 14.63 13.29 -53.99
C GLU A 851 13.46 14.27 -54.18
N ASN A 852 12.47 13.93 -54.99
CA ASN A 852 11.27 14.74 -55.24
C ASN A 852 10.09 14.39 -54.34
N ALA A 853 10.22 13.41 -53.48
CA ALA A 853 9.14 12.94 -52.61
C ALA A 853 9.13 13.60 -51.23
N HIS A 854 9.60 14.83 -51.11
CA HIS A 854 9.56 15.63 -49.91
C HIS A 854 9.30 17.10 -50.19
N CYS A 855 8.77 17.82 -49.24
CA CYS A 855 8.57 19.27 -49.30
C CYS A 855 8.53 19.89 -47.89
N VAL A 856 8.60 21.22 -47.82
CA VAL A 856 8.53 21.99 -46.56
C VAL A 856 7.38 23.00 -46.67
N ALA A 857 6.48 22.98 -45.68
CA ALA A 857 5.45 23.99 -45.55
C ALA A 857 5.76 24.93 -44.35
N ASN A 858 5.74 26.26 -44.65
CA ASN A 858 5.82 27.29 -43.63
C ASN A 858 4.41 27.68 -43.21
N TYR A 859 4.19 27.93 -41.93
CA TYR A 859 2.91 28.40 -41.44
C TYR A 859 3.05 29.50 -40.39
N GLN A 860 2.03 30.33 -40.29
CA GLN A 860 1.87 31.36 -39.27
C GLN A 860 0.41 31.41 -38.84
N LEU A 861 0.18 31.27 -37.52
CA LEU A 861 -1.15 31.28 -36.93
C LEU A 861 -1.43 32.63 -36.27
N PRO A 862 -2.67 33.08 -36.25
CA PRO A 862 -3.05 34.25 -35.48
C PRO A 862 -2.93 34.00 -33.98
N PRO A 863 -2.67 35.04 -33.14
CA PRO A 863 -2.49 34.87 -31.71
C PRO A 863 -3.69 34.22 -30.98
N GLU A 864 -4.91 34.39 -31.51
CA GLU A 864 -6.14 33.83 -30.98
C GLU A 864 -6.19 32.31 -31.05
N SER A 865 -5.36 31.67 -31.88
CA SER A 865 -5.22 30.21 -32.02
C SER A 865 -4.78 29.56 -30.74
N GLN A 866 -4.12 30.29 -29.81
CA GLN A 866 -3.75 29.76 -28.50
C GLN A 866 -4.93 29.46 -27.57
N GLN A 867 -6.11 30.06 -27.86
CA GLN A 867 -7.33 29.88 -27.06
C GLN A 867 -8.35 28.96 -27.74
N GLN A 868 -8.03 28.44 -28.93
CA GLN A 868 -8.91 27.54 -29.67
C GLN A 868 -8.59 26.07 -29.35
N LEU A 869 -9.65 25.26 -29.16
CA LEU A 869 -9.53 23.80 -28.97
C LEU A 869 -8.81 23.12 -30.15
N LEU A 870 -9.05 23.58 -31.38
CA LEU A 870 -8.47 23.09 -32.60
C LEU A 870 -8.41 24.23 -33.63
N THR A 871 -7.23 24.52 -34.12
CA THR A 871 -7.03 25.52 -35.19
C THR A 871 -6.94 24.79 -36.53
N GLN A 872 -7.63 25.32 -37.56
CA GLN A 872 -7.55 24.80 -38.93
C GLN A 872 -6.73 25.78 -39.79
N LEU A 873 -5.83 25.23 -40.63
CA LEU A 873 -4.99 26.02 -41.51
C LEU A 873 -4.73 25.26 -42.80
N SER A 874 -4.77 25.99 -43.94
CA SER A 874 -4.29 25.44 -45.20
C SER A 874 -2.92 26.03 -45.52
N ALA A 875 -1.96 25.19 -45.90
CA ALA A 875 -0.61 25.60 -46.25
C ALA A 875 -0.10 24.89 -47.51
N GLU A 876 0.63 25.64 -48.32
CA GLU A 876 1.30 25.10 -49.48
C GLU A 876 2.68 24.58 -49.10
N CYS A 877 2.97 23.34 -49.48
CA CYS A 877 4.23 22.65 -49.30
C CYS A 877 5.09 22.81 -50.54
N ARG A 878 6.25 23.37 -50.41
CA ARG A 878 7.19 23.66 -51.51
C ARG A 878 8.49 22.90 -51.31
#